data_8e0e15de1e7392c268007a01422b1d04
#
_entry.id   8e0e15de1e7392c268007a01422b1d04
#
_cell.length_a   1.000
_cell.length_b   1.000
_cell.length_c   1.000
_cell.angle_alpha   90.00
_cell.angle_beta   90.00
_cell.angle_gamma   90.00
#
_symmetry.space_group_name_H-M   'P 1'
#
loop_
_entity.id
_entity.type
_entity.pdbx_description
1 polymer ?
#
loop_
_entity_poly.entity_id
_entity_poly.type
_entity_poly.pdbx_seq_one_letter_code
_entity_poly.pdbx_strand_id
1 'polypeptide(L)'
;PDVGHQAMLVDVRKLKQGANVVDIVDKALRMGEGHQLKKLENVAKAVNALEDEISALSDEELKGQTAKFKQRLDNGENLDKLMPEAFATVREVSKRTLGQRHFDVQLMGGAALHWGNIAEMKTGEGKTLVATLPSYLNALEGKGVHVVTVNDYLASYQSELMGRIYRFLGMNVGCIITDQKPAERRKQYNADITYGTNNEFGFDYLRDNMAWEKSDLVQRGHHYAIVDEVDSILIDEARTPLIISGPAEGDVTRWYRQFARLVPKLTRDEDYEVDEKKKVVGVLDPGITKVEDFLGIDNLYEPSNTALIGYLNNAIKAKELFLRDRDYVVTHGEVLIVDEHTGRILPGRRYNEGLHQALEAKENVEIKAENQTFATITLQNYFRMYDKLAGMTGTAETEAAEFMGTYKLGVLPIPTNKPMIRKDQDDLIFRTKKEKLAAIVKDVAKRHAKGQPVLLGTASVESSEVVSSLLDVAGIDHQVLNAKQHASEAKVVAVAGRKGAVTVATNMAGRGTDIMLGGNVEFLADQKLKSEGYSPEDTPDEYEKRWPGTLAEVKEQVKDEHEEVVELGGLYVLGTERHESRRIDNQLRGRSGRQGDPGESRFYLSLEDDLMRLFNTLARRPRHGQGHAGRRADRGEKRVEGCAHRAEDRRGAQLRNP
;
A
#
# COMPACT_ATOMS: atom_id res chain seq x y z
N PRO A 1 34.44 -2.17 -36.67
CA PRO A 1 34.07 -0.90 -37.24
C PRO A 1 33.00 -0.23 -36.37
N ASP A 2 33.37 0.93 -35.92
CA ASP A 2 32.66 1.87 -35.09
C ASP A 2 31.17 2.01 -35.40
N VAL A 3 30.35 1.92 -34.33
CA VAL A 3 29.07 2.61 -34.31
C VAL A 3 29.10 3.59 -33.16
N GLY A 4 29.21 4.87 -33.54
CA GLY A 4 29.44 5.97 -32.65
C GLY A 4 28.37 6.23 -31.62
N HIS A 5 28.82 6.38 -30.39
CA HIS A 5 28.13 7.07 -29.32
C HIS A 5 28.09 8.58 -29.66
N GLN A 6 27.05 9.04 -30.30
CA GLN A 6 26.73 10.47 -30.32
C GLN A 6 26.08 10.81 -28.95
N ALA A 7 26.94 11.19 -28.02
CA ALA A 7 26.52 11.91 -26.82
C ALA A 7 25.90 13.25 -27.27
N MET A 8 24.60 13.40 -27.05
CA MET A 8 23.86 14.63 -27.28
C MET A 8 24.28 15.64 -26.20
N LEU A 9 25.27 16.47 -26.52
CA LEU A 9 25.68 17.64 -25.73
C LEU A 9 24.52 18.62 -25.67
N VAL A 10 23.80 18.63 -24.56
CA VAL A 10 22.80 19.65 -24.23
C VAL A 10 23.54 20.97 -23.99
N ASP A 11 23.31 21.96 -24.82
CA ASP A 11 23.88 23.30 -24.69
C ASP A 11 23.43 23.99 -23.40
N VAL A 12 24.30 23.97 -22.40
CA VAL A 12 24.10 24.56 -21.06
C VAL A 12 23.80 26.06 -21.09
N ARG A 13 23.96 26.73 -22.23
CA ARG A 13 23.74 28.19 -22.40
C ARG A 13 22.25 28.57 -22.50
N LYS A 14 21.34 27.62 -22.75
CA LYS A 14 19.88 27.86 -22.76
C LYS A 14 19.21 27.73 -21.38
N LEU A 15 19.93 27.36 -20.33
CA LEU A 15 19.46 27.20 -18.96
C LEU A 15 19.22 28.50 -18.17
N LYS A 16 19.34 29.68 -18.81
CA LYS A 16 19.12 30.98 -18.12
C LYS A 16 17.73 31.58 -18.24
N GLN A 17 16.74 30.88 -18.75
CA GLN A 17 15.34 31.30 -18.72
C GLN A 17 14.45 30.20 -18.12
N GLY A 18 14.31 30.22 -16.80
CA GLY A 18 13.12 29.82 -16.04
C GLY A 18 12.40 28.50 -16.34
N ALA A 19 12.92 27.59 -17.14
CA ALA A 19 12.34 26.27 -17.32
C ALA A 19 12.82 25.34 -16.19
N ASN A 20 11.91 24.83 -15.38
CA ASN A 20 12.19 23.89 -14.31
C ASN A 20 12.88 22.64 -14.87
N VAL A 21 13.93 22.16 -14.21
CA VAL A 21 14.62 20.90 -14.53
C VAL A 21 13.62 19.73 -14.57
N VAL A 22 12.53 19.81 -13.81
CA VAL A 22 11.41 18.87 -13.81
C VAL A 22 10.72 18.82 -15.18
N ASP A 23 10.44 19.96 -15.83
CA ASP A 23 9.81 20.01 -17.17
C ASP A 23 10.69 19.40 -18.28
N ILE A 24 12.01 19.48 -18.11
CA ILE A 24 12.96 18.91 -19.10
C ILE A 24 13.06 17.40 -18.92
N VAL A 25 13.05 16.91 -17.69
CA VAL A 25 13.04 15.48 -17.38
C VAL A 25 11.71 14.85 -17.81
N ASP A 26 10.58 15.49 -17.54
CA ASP A 26 9.26 15.07 -18.00
C ASP A 26 9.17 15.01 -19.53
N LYS A 27 9.66 16.04 -20.24
CA LYS A 27 9.72 16.01 -21.70
C LYS A 27 10.61 14.92 -22.26
N ALA A 28 11.75 14.64 -21.60
CA ALA A 28 12.67 13.58 -22.04
C ALA A 28 12.07 12.18 -21.79
N LEU A 29 11.36 11.98 -20.68
CA LEU A 29 10.63 10.75 -20.39
C LEU A 29 9.51 10.52 -21.41
N ARG A 30 8.74 11.54 -21.78
CA ARG A 30 7.64 11.45 -22.76
C ARG A 30 8.09 11.26 -24.22
N MET A 31 9.28 11.67 -24.60
CA MET A 31 9.79 11.46 -25.97
C MET A 31 10.02 9.99 -26.33
N GLY A 32 10.16 9.09 -25.34
CA GLY A 32 10.24 7.64 -25.53
C GLY A 32 8.90 6.90 -25.54
N GLU A 33 7.85 7.50 -24.97
CA GLU A 33 6.54 6.85 -24.73
C GLU A 33 5.86 6.38 -26.01
N GLY A 34 5.85 7.18 -27.05
CA GLY A 34 5.23 6.83 -28.33
C GLY A 34 5.88 5.63 -29.02
N HIS A 35 7.20 5.47 -28.89
CA HIS A 35 7.90 4.30 -29.41
C HIS A 35 7.60 3.03 -28.58
N GLN A 36 7.57 3.17 -27.27
CA GLN A 36 7.23 2.08 -26.36
C GLN A 36 5.79 1.62 -26.53
N LEU A 37 4.85 2.55 -26.62
CA LEU A 37 3.43 2.22 -26.85
C LEU A 37 3.25 1.46 -28.16
N LYS A 38 3.90 1.90 -29.24
CA LYS A 38 3.86 1.21 -30.55
C LYS A 38 4.46 -0.20 -30.47
N LYS A 39 5.50 -0.41 -29.66
CA LYS A 39 6.08 -1.74 -29.41
C LYS A 39 5.07 -2.64 -28.69
N LEU A 40 4.35 -2.12 -27.68
CA LEU A 40 3.28 -2.84 -26.98
C LEU A 40 2.11 -3.19 -27.90
N GLU A 41 1.66 -2.26 -28.75
CA GLU A 41 0.64 -2.49 -29.77
C GLU A 41 1.04 -3.62 -30.75
N ASN A 42 2.31 -3.68 -31.14
CA ASN A 42 2.79 -4.74 -32.01
C ASN A 42 2.74 -6.12 -31.36
N VAL A 43 2.98 -6.21 -30.04
CA VAL A 43 2.78 -7.47 -29.28
C VAL A 43 1.31 -7.88 -29.34
N ALA A 44 0.38 -6.96 -29.05
CA ALA A 44 -1.05 -7.27 -29.12
C ALA A 44 -1.47 -7.75 -30.53
N LYS A 45 -0.97 -7.10 -31.59
CA LYS A 45 -1.21 -7.54 -32.98
C LYS A 45 -0.66 -8.94 -33.26
N ALA A 46 0.56 -9.24 -32.78
CA ALA A 46 1.17 -10.56 -32.96
C ALA A 46 0.37 -11.66 -32.23
N VAL A 47 -0.10 -11.38 -31.01
CA VAL A 47 -0.97 -12.30 -30.26
C VAL A 47 -2.31 -12.51 -30.97
N ASN A 48 -2.93 -11.43 -31.48
CA ASN A 48 -4.19 -11.51 -32.22
C ASN A 48 -4.06 -12.35 -33.51
N ALA A 49 -2.92 -12.27 -34.19
CA ALA A 49 -2.67 -13.05 -35.40
C ALA A 49 -2.62 -14.58 -35.15
N LEU A 50 -2.36 -14.99 -33.89
CA LEU A 50 -2.30 -16.40 -33.49
C LEU A 50 -3.63 -16.91 -32.89
N GLU A 51 -4.64 -16.05 -32.73
CA GLU A 51 -5.86 -16.39 -32.01
C GLU A 51 -6.63 -17.58 -32.64
N ASP A 52 -6.81 -17.57 -33.96
CA ASP A 52 -7.53 -18.63 -34.66
C ASP A 52 -6.79 -19.98 -34.56
N GLU A 53 -5.46 -19.97 -34.69
CA GLU A 53 -4.63 -21.17 -34.57
C GLU A 53 -4.70 -21.77 -33.16
N ILE A 54 -4.51 -20.93 -32.12
CA ILE A 54 -4.51 -21.39 -30.73
C ILE A 54 -5.91 -21.81 -30.27
N SER A 55 -6.97 -21.12 -30.72
CA SER A 55 -8.35 -21.47 -30.37
C SER A 55 -8.82 -22.80 -30.98
N ALA A 56 -8.21 -23.22 -32.06
CA ALA A 56 -8.49 -24.52 -32.72
C ALA A 56 -7.86 -25.71 -31.98
N LEU A 57 -6.91 -25.48 -31.05
CA LEU A 57 -6.25 -26.55 -30.31
C LEU A 57 -7.22 -27.20 -29.31
N SER A 58 -7.11 -28.53 -29.18
CA SER A 58 -7.78 -29.29 -28.12
C SER A 58 -7.19 -28.94 -26.74
N ASP A 59 -7.87 -29.32 -25.66
CA ASP A 59 -7.36 -29.09 -24.28
C ASP A 59 -6.03 -29.81 -24.01
N GLU A 60 -5.85 -31.01 -24.58
CA GLU A 60 -4.60 -31.78 -24.50
C GLU A 60 -3.46 -31.07 -25.22
N GLU A 61 -3.72 -30.51 -26.40
CA GLU A 61 -2.71 -29.77 -27.17
C GLU A 61 -2.35 -28.45 -26.47
N LEU A 62 -3.31 -27.75 -25.86
CA LEU A 62 -3.05 -26.58 -25.04
C LEU A 62 -2.22 -26.90 -23.80
N LYS A 63 -2.53 -27.97 -23.06
CA LYS A 63 -1.71 -28.44 -21.94
C LYS A 63 -0.29 -28.79 -22.39
N GLY A 64 -0.13 -29.31 -23.58
CA GLY A 64 1.16 -29.66 -24.19
C GLY A 64 2.02 -28.45 -24.56
N GLN A 65 1.46 -27.23 -24.66
CA GLN A 65 2.22 -26.02 -25.03
C GLN A 65 3.36 -25.69 -24.04
N THR A 66 3.13 -25.87 -22.74
CA THR A 66 4.16 -25.64 -21.73
C THR A 66 5.41 -26.47 -21.96
N ALA A 67 5.27 -27.75 -22.27
CA ALA A 67 6.41 -28.63 -22.59
C ALA A 67 7.15 -28.16 -23.84
N LYS A 68 6.42 -27.76 -24.88
CA LYS A 68 6.99 -27.24 -26.14
C LYS A 68 7.78 -25.94 -25.87
N PHE A 69 7.24 -25.01 -25.08
CA PHE A 69 7.93 -23.77 -24.76
C PHE A 69 9.19 -24.02 -23.95
N LYS A 70 9.15 -24.89 -22.93
CA LYS A 70 10.34 -25.28 -22.15
C LYS A 70 11.42 -25.88 -23.04
N GLN A 71 11.05 -26.77 -23.96
CA GLN A 71 12.00 -27.37 -24.93
C GLN A 71 12.64 -26.30 -25.83
N ARG A 72 11.88 -25.29 -26.27
CA ARG A 72 12.41 -24.18 -27.08
C ARG A 72 13.38 -23.30 -26.30
N LEU A 73 13.10 -23.06 -25.00
CA LEU A 73 14.04 -22.37 -24.10
C LEU A 73 15.33 -23.18 -23.91
N ASP A 74 15.24 -24.49 -23.69
CA ASP A 74 16.39 -25.39 -23.59
C ASP A 74 17.24 -25.40 -24.88
N ASN A 75 16.62 -25.18 -26.04
CA ASN A 75 17.28 -25.03 -27.33
C ASN A 75 17.87 -23.62 -27.57
N GLY A 76 17.80 -22.71 -26.56
CA GLY A 76 18.41 -21.38 -26.60
C GLY A 76 17.51 -20.27 -27.16
N GLU A 77 16.21 -20.51 -27.33
CA GLU A 77 15.27 -19.44 -27.65
C GLU A 77 14.98 -18.59 -26.40
N ASN A 78 14.74 -17.30 -26.56
CA ASN A 78 14.46 -16.42 -25.44
C ASN A 78 12.96 -16.18 -25.20
N LEU A 79 12.60 -15.70 -24.01
CA LEU A 79 11.21 -15.45 -23.64
C LEU A 79 10.51 -14.42 -24.52
N ASP A 80 11.22 -13.40 -25.01
CA ASP A 80 10.62 -12.39 -25.91
C ASP A 80 10.09 -12.98 -27.22
N LYS A 81 10.76 -14.02 -27.75
CA LYS A 81 10.30 -14.72 -28.96
C LYS A 81 9.09 -15.60 -28.68
N LEU A 82 9.04 -16.22 -27.48
CA LEU A 82 7.91 -17.07 -27.06
C LEU A 82 6.69 -16.24 -26.65
N MET A 83 6.87 -14.98 -26.27
CA MET A 83 5.82 -14.14 -25.67
C MET A 83 4.51 -14.10 -26.47
N PRO A 84 4.47 -13.90 -27.81
CA PRO A 84 3.20 -13.88 -28.53
C PRO A 84 2.43 -15.19 -28.45
N GLU A 85 3.10 -16.32 -28.61
CA GLU A 85 2.47 -17.66 -28.54
C GLU A 85 2.03 -18.00 -27.11
N ALA A 86 2.88 -17.70 -26.11
CA ALA A 86 2.56 -17.91 -24.71
C ALA A 86 1.36 -17.07 -24.26
N PHE A 87 1.31 -15.80 -24.67
CA PHE A 87 0.18 -14.92 -24.36
C PHE A 87 -1.11 -15.36 -25.05
N ALA A 88 -1.04 -15.79 -26.30
CA ALA A 88 -2.19 -16.36 -27.01
C ALA A 88 -2.71 -17.62 -26.31
N THR A 89 -1.79 -18.49 -25.85
CA THR A 89 -2.12 -19.70 -25.08
C THR A 89 -2.81 -19.36 -23.77
N VAL A 90 -2.26 -18.43 -22.97
CA VAL A 90 -2.87 -17.98 -21.70
C VAL A 90 -4.24 -17.35 -21.95
N ARG A 91 -4.39 -16.53 -22.99
CA ARG A 91 -5.66 -15.91 -23.38
C ARG A 91 -6.75 -16.95 -23.65
N GLU A 92 -6.44 -17.99 -24.44
CA GLU A 92 -7.40 -19.03 -24.76
C GLU A 92 -7.75 -19.88 -23.54
N VAL A 93 -6.75 -20.26 -22.74
CA VAL A 93 -7.00 -20.99 -21.49
C VAL A 93 -7.82 -20.17 -20.49
N SER A 94 -7.56 -18.88 -20.36
CA SER A 94 -8.37 -17.97 -19.55
C SER A 94 -9.84 -17.92 -20.00
N LYS A 95 -10.06 -17.87 -21.33
CA LYS A 95 -11.39 -17.92 -21.90
C LYS A 95 -12.11 -19.23 -21.58
N ARG A 96 -11.40 -20.38 -21.66
CA ARG A 96 -12.00 -21.72 -21.39
C ARG A 96 -12.24 -21.94 -19.89
N THR A 97 -11.32 -21.51 -19.02
CA THR A 97 -11.38 -21.82 -17.58
C THR A 97 -12.16 -20.80 -16.76
N LEU A 98 -12.08 -19.50 -17.12
CA LEU A 98 -12.70 -18.38 -16.40
C LEU A 98 -13.81 -17.68 -17.19
N GLY A 99 -13.97 -17.98 -18.48
CA GLY A 99 -14.87 -17.22 -19.37
C GLY A 99 -14.36 -15.81 -19.70
N GLN A 100 -13.10 -15.51 -19.40
CA GLN A 100 -12.51 -14.18 -19.52
C GLN A 100 -11.43 -14.16 -20.62
N ARG A 101 -11.70 -13.47 -21.72
CA ARG A 101 -10.73 -13.25 -22.78
C ARG A 101 -9.98 -11.94 -22.54
N HIS A 102 -8.65 -11.97 -22.52
CA HIS A 102 -7.84 -10.75 -22.38
C HIS A 102 -8.10 -9.78 -23.54
N PHE A 103 -8.29 -8.49 -23.19
CA PHE A 103 -8.35 -7.41 -24.16
C PHE A 103 -6.96 -7.05 -24.69
N ASP A 104 -6.89 -6.34 -25.83
CA ASP A 104 -5.62 -5.93 -26.42
C ASP A 104 -4.79 -5.05 -25.48
N VAL A 105 -5.44 -4.12 -24.76
CA VAL A 105 -4.78 -3.30 -23.73
C VAL A 105 -4.21 -4.13 -22.58
N GLN A 106 -4.84 -5.26 -22.26
CA GLN A 106 -4.34 -6.17 -21.22
C GLN A 106 -3.11 -6.95 -21.72
N LEU A 107 -3.05 -7.32 -23.01
CA LEU A 107 -1.83 -7.89 -23.62
C LEU A 107 -0.67 -6.88 -23.59
N MET A 108 -0.97 -5.62 -23.86
CA MET A 108 0.01 -4.52 -23.77
C MET A 108 0.54 -4.38 -22.33
N GLY A 109 -0.36 -4.41 -21.33
CA GLY A 109 0.01 -4.40 -19.91
C GLY A 109 0.90 -5.58 -19.53
N GLY A 110 0.55 -6.79 -19.97
CA GLY A 110 1.33 -8.01 -19.77
C GLY A 110 2.75 -7.92 -20.34
N ALA A 111 2.90 -7.37 -21.56
CA ALA A 111 4.20 -7.13 -22.18
C ALA A 111 5.03 -6.07 -21.42
N ALA A 112 4.40 -4.99 -20.96
CA ALA A 112 5.07 -3.98 -20.13
C ALA A 112 5.64 -4.59 -18.84
N LEU A 113 4.87 -5.44 -18.16
CA LEU A 113 5.31 -6.17 -16.98
C LEU A 113 6.46 -7.14 -17.29
N HIS A 114 6.35 -7.90 -18.41
CA HIS A 114 7.41 -8.82 -18.81
C HIS A 114 8.76 -8.09 -19.03
N TRP A 115 8.73 -6.87 -19.56
CA TRP A 115 9.93 -6.07 -19.78
C TRP A 115 10.41 -5.29 -18.53
N GLY A 116 9.88 -5.60 -17.34
CA GLY A 116 10.35 -5.01 -16.10
C GLY A 116 9.94 -3.54 -15.94
N ASN A 117 8.73 -3.19 -16.34
CA ASN A 117 8.18 -1.86 -16.16
C ASN A 117 6.95 -1.89 -15.24
N ILE A 118 6.49 -0.71 -14.86
CA ILE A 118 5.19 -0.51 -14.22
C ILE A 118 4.16 -0.29 -15.30
N ALA A 119 3.17 -1.18 -15.39
CA ALA A 119 1.99 -0.97 -16.21
C ALA A 119 1.00 -0.09 -15.44
N GLU A 120 0.88 1.19 -15.82
CA GLU A 120 -0.18 2.02 -15.26
C GLU A 120 -1.48 1.74 -16.00
N MET A 121 -2.33 0.94 -15.38
CA MET A 121 -3.67 0.59 -15.89
C MET A 121 -4.71 1.12 -14.92
N LYS A 122 -5.67 1.87 -15.44
CA LYS A 122 -6.74 2.43 -14.59
C LYS A 122 -7.46 1.35 -13.81
N THR A 123 -8.01 1.71 -12.66
CA THR A 123 -8.76 0.76 -11.83
C THR A 123 -9.94 0.20 -12.61
N GLY A 124 -10.20 -1.10 -12.50
CA GLY A 124 -11.24 -1.78 -13.27
C GLY A 124 -10.80 -2.29 -14.65
N GLU A 125 -9.53 -2.11 -15.07
CA GLU A 125 -8.99 -2.65 -16.33
C GLU A 125 -8.52 -4.11 -16.23
N GLY A 126 -8.79 -4.81 -15.12
CA GLY A 126 -8.50 -6.23 -14.94
C GLY A 126 -7.01 -6.55 -14.75
N LYS A 127 -6.28 -5.74 -13.98
CA LYS A 127 -4.84 -5.93 -13.67
C LYS A 127 -4.51 -7.34 -13.19
N THR A 128 -5.37 -7.93 -12.36
CA THR A 128 -5.21 -9.31 -11.85
C THR A 128 -5.10 -10.32 -12.99
N LEU A 129 -5.95 -10.18 -14.00
CA LEU A 129 -5.92 -11.04 -15.19
C LEU A 129 -4.68 -10.77 -16.05
N VAL A 130 -4.26 -9.50 -16.17
CA VAL A 130 -3.04 -9.11 -16.89
C VAL A 130 -1.81 -9.79 -16.34
N ALA A 131 -1.67 -9.87 -15.00
CA ALA A 131 -0.53 -10.51 -14.35
C ALA A 131 -0.36 -11.98 -14.75
N THR A 132 -1.40 -12.66 -15.21
CA THR A 132 -1.31 -14.07 -15.62
C THR A 132 -0.40 -14.28 -16.83
N LEU A 133 -0.36 -13.31 -17.74
CA LEU A 133 0.43 -13.37 -18.98
C LEU A 133 1.94 -13.42 -18.69
N PRO A 134 2.55 -12.42 -18.03
CA PRO A 134 3.97 -12.42 -17.72
C PRO A 134 4.33 -13.46 -16.65
N SER A 135 3.42 -13.80 -15.72
CA SER A 135 3.68 -14.83 -14.72
C SER A 135 3.90 -16.19 -15.36
N TYR A 136 3.01 -16.60 -16.26
CA TYR A 136 3.17 -17.85 -17.00
C TYR A 136 4.44 -17.85 -17.84
N LEU A 137 4.66 -16.81 -18.64
CA LEU A 137 5.82 -16.72 -19.53
C LEU A 137 7.14 -16.84 -18.76
N ASN A 138 7.30 -16.12 -17.65
CA ASN A 138 8.54 -16.15 -16.88
C ASN A 138 8.67 -17.42 -16.01
N ALA A 139 7.57 -18.06 -15.62
CA ALA A 139 7.60 -19.32 -14.91
C ALA A 139 8.16 -20.49 -15.76
N LEU A 140 8.16 -20.36 -17.09
CA LEU A 140 8.74 -21.37 -18.00
C LEU A 140 10.23 -21.61 -17.73
N GLU A 141 10.97 -20.63 -17.21
CA GLU A 141 12.38 -20.79 -16.83
C GLU A 141 12.59 -21.67 -15.56
N GLY A 142 11.53 -22.00 -14.83
CA GLY A 142 11.62 -22.85 -13.63
C GLY A 142 12.26 -22.18 -12.41
N LYS A 143 12.53 -20.88 -12.46
CA LYS A 143 13.23 -20.14 -11.37
C LYS A 143 12.26 -19.56 -10.32
N GLY A 144 10.97 -19.60 -10.56
CA GLY A 144 9.92 -19.06 -9.69
C GLY A 144 9.56 -17.62 -9.98
N VAL A 145 8.26 -17.36 -9.94
CA VAL A 145 7.68 -16.02 -10.09
C VAL A 145 6.88 -15.70 -8.84
N HIS A 146 7.12 -14.53 -8.26
CA HIS A 146 6.35 -14.03 -7.12
C HIS A 146 5.34 -12.98 -7.58
N VAL A 147 4.07 -13.17 -7.22
CA VAL A 147 3.01 -12.18 -7.40
C VAL A 147 2.66 -11.61 -6.04
N VAL A 148 2.97 -10.34 -5.85
CA VAL A 148 2.90 -9.66 -4.55
C VAL A 148 1.62 -8.86 -4.45
N THR A 149 0.86 -9.10 -3.38
CA THR A 149 -0.41 -8.41 -3.09
C THR A 149 -0.34 -7.66 -1.76
N VAL A 150 -1.36 -6.85 -1.46
CA VAL A 150 -1.38 -6.01 -0.25
C VAL A 150 -1.91 -6.73 0.99
N ASN A 151 -2.60 -7.88 0.87
CA ASN A 151 -3.13 -8.63 1.99
C ASN A 151 -3.35 -10.12 1.67
N ASP A 152 -3.50 -10.95 2.71
CA ASP A 152 -3.67 -12.41 2.61
C ASP A 152 -4.94 -12.82 1.87
N TYR A 153 -6.02 -12.04 2.01
CA TYR A 153 -7.27 -12.31 1.31
C TYR A 153 -7.08 -12.25 -0.21
N LEU A 154 -6.45 -11.18 -0.71
CA LEU A 154 -6.15 -11.05 -2.14
C LEU A 154 -5.14 -12.10 -2.62
N ALA A 155 -4.12 -12.42 -1.80
CA ALA A 155 -3.17 -13.47 -2.13
C ALA A 155 -3.87 -14.82 -2.33
N SER A 156 -4.73 -15.22 -1.39
CA SER A 156 -5.50 -16.47 -1.44
C SER A 156 -6.49 -16.46 -2.60
N TYR A 157 -7.31 -15.41 -2.73
CA TYR A 157 -8.32 -15.31 -3.76
C TYR A 157 -7.72 -15.31 -5.17
N GLN A 158 -6.67 -14.52 -5.40
CA GLN A 158 -6.03 -14.43 -6.71
C GLN A 158 -5.26 -15.70 -7.06
N SER A 159 -4.56 -16.34 -6.10
CA SER A 159 -3.84 -17.60 -6.34
C SER A 159 -4.79 -18.75 -6.70
N GLU A 160 -5.99 -18.78 -6.13
CA GLU A 160 -6.98 -19.78 -6.45
C GLU A 160 -7.63 -19.51 -7.80
N LEU A 161 -8.13 -18.32 -8.04
CA LEU A 161 -8.86 -17.96 -9.26
C LEU A 161 -7.94 -17.97 -10.48
N MET A 162 -6.81 -17.25 -10.45
CA MET A 162 -5.84 -17.22 -11.55
C MET A 162 -5.07 -18.54 -11.66
N GLY A 163 -4.91 -19.23 -10.53
CA GLY A 163 -4.33 -20.57 -10.48
C GLY A 163 -5.03 -21.60 -11.37
N ARG A 164 -6.30 -21.42 -11.69
CA ARG A 164 -7.02 -22.29 -12.65
C ARG A 164 -6.38 -22.25 -14.03
N ILE A 165 -5.92 -21.08 -14.49
CA ILE A 165 -5.20 -20.93 -15.77
C ILE A 165 -3.86 -21.67 -15.70
N TYR A 166 -3.07 -21.42 -14.67
CA TYR A 166 -1.74 -21.98 -14.53
C TYR A 166 -1.76 -23.51 -14.38
N ARG A 167 -2.67 -24.03 -13.53
CA ARG A 167 -2.82 -25.48 -13.33
C ARG A 167 -3.31 -26.19 -14.58
N PHE A 168 -4.18 -25.57 -15.37
CA PHE A 168 -4.58 -26.10 -16.68
C PHE A 168 -3.37 -26.28 -17.60
N LEU A 169 -2.43 -25.33 -17.55
CA LEU A 169 -1.18 -25.37 -18.32
C LEU A 169 -0.06 -26.20 -17.67
N GLY A 170 -0.35 -26.93 -16.59
CA GLY A 170 0.61 -27.80 -15.91
C GLY A 170 1.60 -27.11 -15.01
N MET A 171 1.35 -25.85 -14.60
CA MET A 171 2.16 -25.11 -13.64
C MET A 171 1.64 -25.29 -12.21
N ASN A 172 2.55 -25.32 -11.24
CA ASN A 172 2.23 -25.34 -9.81
C ASN A 172 2.05 -23.91 -9.28
N VAL A 173 1.06 -23.75 -8.40
CA VAL A 173 0.76 -22.46 -7.77
C VAL A 173 0.85 -22.59 -6.28
N GLY A 174 1.61 -21.69 -5.65
CA GLY A 174 1.75 -21.56 -4.21
C GLY A 174 1.11 -20.28 -3.70
N CYS A 175 0.79 -20.26 -2.41
CA CYS A 175 0.29 -19.07 -1.72
C CYS A 175 0.93 -18.98 -0.32
N ILE A 176 1.57 -17.85 -0.04
CA ILE A 176 2.16 -17.53 1.28
C ILE A 176 1.19 -16.59 2.00
N ILE A 177 0.69 -17.06 3.13
CA ILE A 177 -0.19 -16.31 4.03
C ILE A 177 0.34 -16.38 5.47
N THR A 178 -0.20 -15.53 6.32
CA THR A 178 0.11 -15.49 7.75
C THR A 178 -0.10 -16.86 8.42
N ASP A 179 0.63 -17.16 9.48
CA ASP A 179 0.55 -18.36 10.32
C ASP A 179 0.91 -19.72 9.68
N GLN A 180 1.40 -19.76 8.44
CA GLN A 180 1.91 -21.00 7.84
C GLN A 180 3.23 -21.44 8.46
N LYS A 181 3.39 -22.76 8.65
CA LYS A 181 4.63 -23.37 9.16
C LYS A 181 5.75 -23.33 8.11
N PRO A 182 7.04 -23.29 8.52
CA PRO A 182 8.19 -23.19 7.59
C PRO A 182 8.21 -24.30 6.52
N ALA A 183 7.87 -25.53 6.86
CA ALA A 183 7.82 -26.64 5.90
C ALA A 183 6.76 -26.44 4.82
N GLU A 184 5.61 -25.86 5.18
CA GLU A 184 4.55 -25.53 4.25
C GLU A 184 4.97 -24.34 3.36
N ARG A 185 5.53 -23.27 3.94
CA ARG A 185 6.06 -22.13 3.19
C ARG A 185 7.08 -22.56 2.15
N ARG A 186 8.02 -23.45 2.51
CA ARG A 186 9.01 -24.00 1.57
C ARG A 186 8.33 -24.70 0.39
N LYS A 187 7.26 -25.46 0.62
CA LYS A 187 6.49 -26.11 -0.43
C LYS A 187 5.85 -25.06 -1.37
N GLN A 188 5.30 -23.98 -0.79
CA GLN A 188 4.69 -22.90 -1.57
C GLN A 188 5.73 -22.15 -2.42
N TYR A 189 6.91 -21.83 -1.86
CA TYR A 189 7.98 -21.18 -2.62
C TYR A 189 8.57 -22.06 -3.74
N ASN A 190 8.47 -23.38 -3.63
CA ASN A 190 8.90 -24.29 -4.69
C ASN A 190 7.92 -24.41 -5.85
N ALA A 191 6.76 -23.78 -5.77
CA ALA A 191 5.84 -23.69 -6.90
C ALA A 191 6.41 -22.82 -8.04
N ASP A 192 5.90 -22.99 -9.25
CA ASP A 192 6.32 -22.20 -10.41
C ASP A 192 5.92 -20.72 -10.24
N ILE A 193 4.75 -20.47 -9.64
CA ILE A 193 4.21 -19.14 -9.36
C ILE A 193 3.73 -19.12 -7.92
N THR A 194 4.21 -18.15 -7.13
CA THR A 194 3.85 -18.02 -5.71
C THR A 194 3.23 -16.64 -5.45
N TYR A 195 2.01 -16.64 -4.96
CA TYR A 195 1.32 -15.45 -4.46
C TYR A 195 1.64 -15.23 -2.99
N GLY A 196 1.63 -13.98 -2.54
CA GLY A 196 1.82 -13.64 -1.13
C GLY A 196 1.82 -12.14 -0.90
N THR A 197 1.88 -11.72 0.36
CA THR A 197 1.97 -10.30 0.69
C THR A 197 3.42 -9.83 0.74
N ASN A 198 3.61 -8.53 0.51
CA ASN A 198 4.91 -7.88 0.63
C ASN A 198 5.57 -8.15 1.99
N ASN A 199 4.79 -8.11 3.08
CA ASN A 199 5.28 -8.32 4.43
C ASN A 199 5.73 -9.77 4.66
N GLU A 200 4.93 -10.76 4.23
CA GLU A 200 5.28 -12.17 4.40
C GLU A 200 6.54 -12.56 3.63
N PHE A 201 6.68 -12.09 2.38
CA PHE A 201 7.91 -12.30 1.61
C PHE A 201 9.13 -11.66 2.29
N GLY A 202 8.99 -10.44 2.79
CA GLY A 202 10.08 -9.75 3.48
C GLY A 202 10.43 -10.37 4.83
N PHE A 203 9.44 -10.80 5.62
CA PHE A 203 9.69 -11.51 6.88
C PHE A 203 10.30 -12.90 6.67
N ASP A 204 9.89 -13.63 5.63
CA ASP A 204 10.53 -14.91 5.30
C ASP A 204 11.99 -14.71 4.91
N TYR A 205 12.32 -13.66 4.17
CA TYR A 205 13.70 -13.30 3.89
C TYR A 205 14.50 -13.02 5.17
N LEU A 206 13.94 -12.26 6.13
CA LEU A 206 14.60 -12.02 7.42
C LEU A 206 14.79 -13.32 8.20
N ARG A 207 13.77 -14.17 8.26
CA ARG A 207 13.84 -15.50 8.92
C ARG A 207 14.90 -16.38 8.28
N ASP A 208 14.98 -16.42 6.96
CA ASP A 208 15.98 -17.19 6.22
C ASP A 208 17.42 -16.70 6.52
N ASN A 209 17.61 -15.38 6.70
CA ASN A 209 18.92 -14.83 7.10
C ASN A 209 19.30 -15.08 8.57
N MET A 210 18.37 -15.57 9.37
CA MET A 210 18.58 -15.99 10.76
C MET A 210 18.69 -17.51 10.90
N ALA A 211 18.54 -18.27 9.79
CA ALA A 211 18.57 -19.72 9.79
C ALA A 211 19.97 -20.26 10.13
N TRP A 212 20.03 -21.31 10.93
CA TRP A 212 21.29 -21.99 11.31
C TRP A 212 21.74 -23.00 10.27
N GLU A 213 20.79 -23.64 9.57
CA GLU A 213 21.06 -24.65 8.57
C GLU A 213 20.41 -24.27 7.23
N LYS A 214 21.05 -24.67 6.14
CA LYS A 214 20.54 -24.45 4.79
C LYS A 214 19.16 -25.13 4.56
N SER A 215 18.92 -26.23 5.28
CA SER A 215 17.63 -26.93 5.28
C SER A 215 16.47 -26.12 5.88
N ASP A 216 16.77 -25.08 6.67
CA ASP A 216 15.75 -24.23 7.30
C ASP A 216 15.26 -23.11 6.38
N LEU A 217 16.00 -22.81 5.31
CA LEU A 217 15.61 -21.81 4.33
C LEU A 217 14.28 -22.17 3.66
N VAL A 218 13.37 -21.21 3.56
CA VAL A 218 12.08 -21.40 2.90
C VAL A 218 12.05 -20.84 1.49
N GLN A 219 12.74 -19.72 1.23
CA GLN A 219 12.85 -19.10 -0.09
C GLN A 219 13.94 -19.76 -0.93
N ARG A 220 13.74 -19.78 -2.26
CA ARG A 220 14.72 -20.36 -3.19
C ARG A 220 15.45 -19.34 -4.08
N GLY A 221 15.14 -18.05 -3.91
CA GLY A 221 15.76 -16.96 -4.67
C GLY A 221 14.74 -15.89 -5.09
N HIS A 222 15.25 -14.84 -5.73
CA HIS A 222 14.51 -13.64 -6.10
C HIS A 222 14.63 -13.39 -7.61
N HIS A 223 13.98 -14.24 -8.42
CA HIS A 223 14.13 -14.17 -9.87
C HIS A 223 13.23 -13.09 -10.47
N TYR A 224 11.91 -13.21 -10.36
CA TYR A 224 10.97 -12.26 -10.92
C TYR A 224 9.82 -11.96 -9.95
N ALA A 225 9.53 -10.69 -9.73
CA ALA A 225 8.36 -10.26 -8.96
C ALA A 225 7.47 -9.31 -9.77
N ILE A 226 6.17 -9.54 -9.67
CA ILE A 226 5.12 -8.62 -10.11
C ILE A 226 4.43 -8.09 -8.87
N VAL A 227 4.51 -6.77 -8.64
CA VAL A 227 3.92 -6.12 -7.48
C VAL A 227 2.60 -5.47 -7.88
N ASP A 228 1.49 -6.01 -7.33
CA ASP A 228 0.17 -5.37 -7.48
C ASP A 228 0.07 -4.18 -6.53
N GLU A 229 -0.64 -3.14 -6.94
CA GLU A 229 -0.72 -1.88 -6.21
C GLU A 229 0.68 -1.35 -5.84
N VAL A 230 1.58 -1.34 -6.83
CA VAL A 230 3.01 -1.08 -6.68
C VAL A 230 3.32 0.27 -6.01
N ASP A 231 2.48 1.26 -6.18
CA ASP A 231 2.59 2.58 -5.54
C ASP A 231 2.34 2.52 -4.02
N SER A 232 1.45 1.66 -3.53
CA SER A 232 1.30 1.42 -2.09
C SER A 232 2.54 0.74 -1.52
N ILE A 233 2.91 -0.38 -2.12
CA ILE A 233 3.95 -1.26 -1.57
C ILE A 233 5.33 -0.61 -1.68
N LEU A 234 5.69 -0.06 -2.86
CA LEU A 234 7.04 0.44 -3.10
C LEU A 234 7.25 1.93 -2.77
N ILE A 235 6.18 2.70 -2.54
CA ILE A 235 6.29 4.11 -2.15
C ILE A 235 5.79 4.32 -0.72
N ASP A 236 4.52 4.01 -0.42
CA ASP A 236 3.93 4.34 0.88
C ASP A 236 4.47 3.46 2.01
N GLU A 237 4.41 2.14 1.84
CA GLU A 237 4.83 1.17 2.87
C GLU A 237 6.35 1.00 2.92
N ALA A 238 7.04 1.25 1.80
CA ALA A 238 8.46 0.99 1.67
C ALA A 238 9.35 1.78 2.63
N ARG A 239 8.84 2.87 3.21
CA ARG A 239 9.55 3.72 4.17
C ARG A 239 9.66 3.10 5.57
N THR A 240 8.75 2.18 5.90
CA THR A 240 8.75 1.49 7.19
C THR A 240 9.52 0.17 7.06
N PRO A 241 10.60 -0.03 7.83
CA PRO A 241 11.34 -1.29 7.77
C PRO A 241 10.55 -2.43 8.42
N LEU A 242 10.75 -3.64 7.90
CA LEU A 242 10.38 -4.87 8.56
C LEU A 242 11.44 -5.19 9.61
N ILE A 243 11.02 -5.52 10.83
CA ILE A 243 11.91 -5.73 11.97
C ILE A 243 11.51 -7.03 12.66
N ILE A 244 12.48 -7.90 12.90
CA ILE A 244 12.36 -9.02 13.85
C ILE A 244 13.13 -8.64 15.10
N SER A 245 12.45 -8.62 16.22
CA SER A 245 13.03 -8.33 17.53
C SER A 245 12.62 -9.40 18.54
N GLY A 246 13.41 -9.55 19.58
CA GLY A 246 13.13 -10.41 20.71
C GLY A 246 13.78 -9.90 21.98
N PRO A 247 13.52 -10.54 23.12
CA PRO A 247 14.08 -10.11 24.39
C PRO A 247 15.61 -10.14 24.34
N ALA A 248 16.25 -9.09 24.85
CA ALA A 248 17.70 -9.06 25.03
C ALA A 248 18.12 -10.15 26.03
N GLU A 249 19.19 -10.88 25.72
CA GLU A 249 19.76 -11.86 26.66
C GLU A 249 20.48 -11.12 27.81
N GLY A 250 20.22 -11.56 29.05
CA GLY A 250 20.87 -11.11 30.25
C GLY A 250 19.92 -10.56 31.32
N ASP A 251 20.33 -10.64 32.59
CA ASP A 251 19.60 -10.08 33.74
C ASP A 251 19.85 -8.57 33.88
N VAL A 252 19.50 -7.81 32.84
CA VAL A 252 19.61 -6.33 32.84
C VAL A 252 18.66 -5.68 33.84
N THR A 253 17.57 -6.37 34.21
CA THR A 253 16.57 -5.92 35.20
C THR A 253 17.21 -5.60 36.56
N ARG A 254 18.23 -6.34 36.96
CA ARG A 254 18.99 -6.10 38.19
C ARG A 254 19.63 -4.72 38.19
N TRP A 255 20.25 -4.29 37.10
CA TRP A 255 20.94 -3.02 37.01
C TRP A 255 19.97 -1.84 37.08
N TYR A 256 18.84 -1.89 36.38
CA TYR A 256 17.82 -0.84 36.49
C TYR A 256 17.32 -0.67 37.92
N ARG A 257 17.07 -1.76 38.65
CA ARG A 257 16.66 -1.71 40.05
C ARG A 257 17.76 -1.16 40.99
N GLN A 258 19.01 -1.53 40.75
CA GLN A 258 20.13 -1.03 41.55
C GLN A 258 20.29 0.48 41.38
N PHE A 259 20.30 0.98 40.13
CA PHE A 259 20.43 2.40 39.87
C PHE A 259 19.18 3.19 40.30
N ALA A 260 18.00 2.64 40.21
CA ALA A 260 16.77 3.27 40.76
C ALA A 260 16.86 3.49 42.30
N ARG A 261 17.59 2.62 43.02
CA ARG A 261 17.82 2.75 44.45
C ARG A 261 18.99 3.72 44.79
N LEU A 262 19.96 3.82 43.90
CA LEU A 262 21.14 4.65 44.08
C LEU A 262 20.85 6.13 43.80
N VAL A 263 20.21 6.43 42.65
CA VAL A 263 20.05 7.81 42.15
C VAL A 263 19.29 8.72 43.10
N PRO A 264 18.30 8.30 43.93
CA PRO A 264 17.72 9.13 44.96
C PRO A 264 18.72 9.64 46.02
N LYS A 265 19.86 8.96 46.21
CA LYS A 265 20.92 9.32 47.16
C LYS A 265 21.93 10.33 46.58
N LEU A 266 21.87 10.57 45.28
CA LEU A 266 22.73 11.55 44.59
C LEU A 266 22.05 12.92 44.58
N THR A 267 22.86 13.98 44.75
CA THR A 267 22.44 15.37 44.83
C THR A 267 22.72 16.09 43.50
N ARG A 268 21.70 16.77 42.97
CA ARG A 268 21.86 17.60 41.76
C ARG A 268 22.84 18.75 42.05
N ASP A 269 23.63 19.10 41.04
CA ASP A 269 24.66 20.17 41.04
C ASP A 269 25.88 19.88 41.94
N GLU A 270 25.90 18.74 42.67
CA GLU A 270 27.05 18.21 43.42
C GLU A 270 27.58 16.93 42.80
N ASP A 271 26.67 15.98 42.53
CA ASP A 271 27.00 14.64 42.01
C ASP A 271 26.74 14.50 40.51
N TYR A 272 25.80 15.27 39.98
CA TYR A 272 25.47 15.31 38.57
C TYR A 272 24.82 16.64 38.18
N GLU A 273 24.98 17.01 36.91
CA GLU A 273 24.35 18.17 36.28
C GLU A 273 23.24 17.76 35.30
N VAL A 274 22.27 18.69 35.09
CA VAL A 274 21.12 18.45 34.20
C VAL A 274 20.92 19.64 33.28
N ASP A 275 20.99 19.40 31.96
CA ASP A 275 20.56 20.35 30.93
C ASP A 275 19.13 20.01 30.49
N GLU A 276 18.13 20.68 31.06
CA GLU A 276 16.72 20.44 30.77
C GLU A 276 16.35 20.77 29.31
N LYS A 277 17.01 21.74 28.68
CA LYS A 277 16.73 22.15 27.30
C LYS A 277 17.19 21.11 26.29
N LYS A 278 18.35 20.51 26.55
CA LYS A 278 18.90 19.46 25.68
C LYS A 278 18.47 18.06 26.11
N LYS A 279 17.78 17.93 27.24
CA LYS A 279 17.40 16.64 27.86
C LYS A 279 18.61 15.71 28.07
N VAL A 280 19.75 16.30 28.53
CA VAL A 280 21.01 15.60 28.79
C VAL A 280 21.37 15.69 30.26
N VAL A 281 22.03 14.65 30.77
CA VAL A 281 22.57 14.60 32.13
C VAL A 281 24.06 14.29 32.06
N GLY A 282 24.86 14.86 33.00
CA GLY A 282 26.28 14.59 33.12
C GLY A 282 26.60 14.24 34.57
N VAL A 283 27.36 13.17 34.80
CA VAL A 283 27.78 12.76 36.14
C VAL A 283 29.10 13.47 36.47
N LEU A 284 29.19 14.05 37.66
CA LEU A 284 30.37 14.77 38.16
C LEU A 284 31.26 13.82 38.98
N ASP A 285 32.54 14.19 39.20
CA ASP A 285 33.50 13.37 39.93
C ASP A 285 33.03 12.89 41.31
N PRO A 286 32.38 13.72 42.15
CA PRO A 286 31.85 13.24 43.43
C PRO A 286 30.74 12.18 43.25
N GLY A 287 29.93 12.32 42.20
CA GLY A 287 28.90 11.35 41.87
C GLY A 287 29.48 10.01 41.38
N ILE A 288 30.54 10.06 40.57
CA ILE A 288 31.26 8.89 40.11
C ILE A 288 31.78 8.09 41.31
N THR A 289 32.47 8.72 42.24
CA THR A 289 33.00 8.06 43.44
C THR A 289 31.88 7.38 44.26
N LYS A 290 30.73 8.05 44.45
CA LYS A 290 29.59 7.48 45.17
C LYS A 290 28.98 6.26 44.42
N VAL A 291 29.01 6.26 43.08
CA VAL A 291 28.52 5.15 42.27
C VAL A 291 29.47 3.97 42.36
N GLU A 292 30.77 4.20 42.27
CA GLU A 292 31.83 3.20 42.40
C GLU A 292 31.79 2.52 43.77
N ASP A 293 31.70 3.32 44.85
CA ASP A 293 31.54 2.81 46.21
C ASP A 293 30.28 1.96 46.40
N PHE A 294 29.15 2.40 45.81
CA PHE A 294 27.89 1.67 45.90
C PHE A 294 27.89 0.35 45.16
N LEU A 295 28.55 0.31 44.00
CA LEU A 295 28.63 -0.89 43.16
C LEU A 295 29.79 -1.82 43.57
N GLY A 296 30.76 -1.32 44.35
CA GLY A 296 31.95 -2.05 44.74
C GLY A 296 32.91 -2.27 43.57
N ILE A 297 33.05 -1.28 42.70
CA ILE A 297 33.94 -1.30 41.52
C ILE A 297 35.01 -0.23 41.63
N ASP A 298 36.20 -0.48 41.09
CA ASP A 298 37.31 0.47 41.21
C ASP A 298 37.23 1.61 40.18
N ASN A 299 36.63 1.40 39.00
CA ASN A 299 36.55 2.39 37.95
C ASN A 299 35.30 2.18 37.07
N LEU A 300 34.42 3.14 37.08
CA LEU A 300 33.17 3.13 36.29
C LEU A 300 33.43 3.19 34.77
N TYR A 301 34.53 3.82 34.35
CA TYR A 301 34.89 4.02 32.95
C TYR A 301 35.77 2.91 32.37
N GLU A 302 35.99 1.84 33.09
CA GLU A 302 36.65 0.65 32.49
C GLU A 302 35.75 0.07 31.36
N PRO A 303 36.38 -0.51 30.29
CA PRO A 303 35.62 -1.10 29.19
C PRO A 303 34.58 -2.14 29.62
N SER A 304 34.86 -2.89 30.69
CA SER A 304 33.95 -3.87 31.31
C SER A 304 32.72 -3.24 31.95
N ASN A 305 32.80 -1.98 32.38
CA ASN A 305 31.77 -1.24 33.12
C ASN A 305 31.03 -0.20 32.28
N THR A 306 31.41 -0.02 31.00
CA THR A 306 30.85 1.03 30.12
C THR A 306 29.31 0.95 30.01
N ALA A 307 28.71 -0.23 30.02
CA ALA A 307 27.27 -0.40 30.01
C ALA A 307 26.57 0.20 31.25
N LEU A 308 27.25 0.25 32.40
CA LEU A 308 26.70 0.78 33.65
C LEU A 308 26.45 2.28 33.56
N ILE A 309 27.26 3.01 32.77
CA ILE A 309 27.09 4.45 32.52
C ILE A 309 25.74 4.74 31.88
N GLY A 310 25.32 3.89 30.95
CA GLY A 310 24.01 3.99 30.30
C GLY A 310 22.85 3.85 31.30
N TYR A 311 22.92 2.86 32.18
CA TYR A 311 21.90 2.66 33.22
C TYR A 311 21.86 3.82 34.23
N LEU A 312 23.03 4.32 34.64
CA LEU A 312 23.12 5.48 35.52
C LEU A 312 22.51 6.73 34.90
N ASN A 313 22.89 7.05 33.67
CA ASN A 313 22.37 8.22 32.97
C ASN A 313 20.84 8.14 32.79
N ASN A 314 20.33 6.95 32.42
CA ASN A 314 18.88 6.76 32.28
C ASN A 314 18.13 6.85 33.60
N ALA A 315 18.72 6.39 34.71
CA ALA A 315 18.12 6.53 36.04
C ALA A 315 18.08 8.00 36.49
N ILE A 316 19.12 8.79 36.20
CA ILE A 316 19.15 10.23 36.47
C ILE A 316 18.13 10.97 35.59
N LYS A 317 18.07 10.66 34.29
CA LYS A 317 17.05 11.20 33.37
C LYS A 317 15.64 10.90 33.86
N ALA A 318 15.38 9.66 34.26
CA ALA A 318 14.09 9.22 34.79
C ALA A 318 13.70 9.99 36.05
N LYS A 319 14.67 10.33 36.91
CA LYS A 319 14.46 11.13 38.13
C LYS A 319 14.15 12.59 37.82
N GLU A 320 14.95 13.24 36.97
CA GLU A 320 14.99 14.70 36.81
C GLU A 320 14.17 15.24 35.64
N LEU A 321 14.16 14.51 34.52
CA LEU A 321 13.62 15.00 33.24
C LEU A 321 12.22 14.43 32.90
N PHE A 322 11.83 13.32 33.53
CA PHE A 322 10.55 12.68 33.25
C PHE A 322 9.72 12.58 34.52
N LEU A 323 8.65 13.38 34.57
CA LEU A 323 7.79 13.52 35.74
C LEU A 323 6.51 12.73 35.58
N ARG A 324 6.15 11.99 36.61
CA ARG A 324 4.87 11.29 36.72
C ARG A 324 3.71 12.27 36.57
N ASP A 325 2.64 11.84 35.94
CA ASP A 325 1.41 12.60 35.66
C ASP A 325 1.61 13.83 34.74
N ARG A 326 2.82 13.99 34.18
CA ARG A 326 3.13 14.94 33.11
C ARG A 326 3.63 14.27 31.84
N ASP A 327 4.74 13.52 31.95
CA ASP A 327 5.40 12.90 30.81
C ASP A 327 4.97 11.41 30.66
N TYR A 328 4.51 10.82 31.75
CA TYR A 328 3.96 9.46 31.80
C TYR A 328 2.98 9.30 32.96
N VAL A 329 2.14 8.29 32.87
CA VAL A 329 1.24 7.83 33.94
C VAL A 329 1.53 6.40 34.31
N VAL A 330 1.18 6.00 35.54
CA VAL A 330 1.24 4.59 35.99
C VAL A 330 -0.18 4.07 36.18
N THR A 331 -0.57 3.11 35.36
CA THR A 331 -1.92 2.55 35.37
C THR A 331 -1.82 1.04 35.20
N HIS A 332 -2.56 0.27 36.03
CA HIS A 332 -2.56 -1.20 36.03
C HIS A 332 -1.16 -1.83 36.14
N GLY A 333 -0.22 -1.18 36.85
CA GLY A 333 1.14 -1.68 37.01
C GLY A 333 2.05 -1.47 35.82
N GLU A 334 1.65 -0.64 34.87
CA GLU A 334 2.44 -0.28 33.69
C GLU A 334 2.70 1.22 33.59
N VAL A 335 3.89 1.59 33.08
CA VAL A 335 4.24 2.97 32.72
C VAL A 335 3.72 3.23 31.30
N LEU A 336 2.87 4.23 31.14
CA LEU A 336 2.32 4.64 29.84
C LEU A 336 2.74 6.08 29.51
N ILE A 337 3.25 6.30 28.31
CA ILE A 337 3.70 7.63 27.85
C ILE A 337 2.50 8.56 27.67
N VAL A 338 2.66 9.81 28.09
CA VAL A 338 1.75 10.91 27.79
C VAL A 338 2.38 11.77 26.68
N ASP A 339 1.65 12.03 25.64
CA ASP A 339 2.08 12.91 24.53
C ASP A 339 2.18 14.36 25.01
N GLU A 340 3.35 14.97 24.84
CA GLU A 340 3.66 16.34 25.33
C GLU A 340 2.75 17.40 24.69
N HIS A 341 2.26 17.17 23.48
CA HIS A 341 1.46 18.15 22.72
C HIS A 341 -0.05 17.97 22.90
N THR A 342 -0.50 16.74 23.03
CA THR A 342 -1.95 16.43 23.09
C THR A 342 -2.43 16.08 24.49
N GLY A 343 -1.52 15.75 25.42
CA GLY A 343 -1.85 15.26 26.76
C GLY A 343 -2.52 13.86 26.77
N ARG A 344 -2.51 13.15 25.64
CA ARG A 344 -3.13 11.82 25.50
C ARG A 344 -2.14 10.71 25.84
N ILE A 345 -2.64 9.65 26.45
CA ILE A 345 -1.87 8.42 26.65
C ILE A 345 -1.60 7.77 25.29
N LEU A 346 -0.36 7.32 25.06
CA LEU A 346 0.09 6.63 23.87
C LEU A 346 0.25 5.13 24.18
N PRO A 347 -0.79 4.29 24.01
CA PRO A 347 -0.72 2.87 24.30
C PRO A 347 0.29 2.17 23.38
N GLY A 348 1.04 1.21 23.92
CA GLY A 348 1.99 0.40 23.16
C GLY A 348 3.31 1.11 22.78
N ARG A 349 3.46 2.41 23.04
CA ARG A 349 4.73 3.11 22.84
C ARG A 349 5.59 3.05 24.10
N ARG A 350 6.91 3.00 23.88
CA ARG A 350 7.93 2.97 24.94
C ARG A 350 9.03 3.98 24.61
N TYR A 351 9.66 4.58 25.62
CA TYR A 351 10.87 5.35 25.42
C TYR A 351 12.03 4.43 25.05
N ASN A 352 12.91 4.90 24.18
CA ASN A 352 14.05 4.15 23.65
C ASN A 352 15.23 4.11 24.61
N GLU A 353 16.25 3.30 24.27
CA GLU A 353 17.58 3.26 24.91
C GLU A 353 17.55 2.97 26.41
N GLY A 354 16.61 2.18 26.90
CA GLY A 354 16.53 1.78 28.30
C GLY A 354 15.89 2.81 29.24
N LEU A 355 15.46 3.97 28.73
CA LEU A 355 14.81 4.98 29.56
C LEU A 355 13.46 4.50 30.11
N HIS A 356 12.68 3.76 29.32
CA HIS A 356 11.38 3.24 29.78
C HIS A 356 11.56 2.25 30.93
N GLN A 357 12.55 1.38 30.86
CA GLN A 357 12.93 0.45 31.92
C GLN A 357 13.41 1.18 33.18
N ALA A 358 14.13 2.29 33.01
CA ALA A 358 14.54 3.15 34.14
C ALA A 358 13.32 3.80 34.83
N LEU A 359 12.29 4.19 34.08
CA LEU A 359 11.02 4.68 34.62
C LEU A 359 10.22 3.57 35.34
N GLU A 360 10.14 2.37 34.74
CA GLU A 360 9.54 1.20 35.36
C GLU A 360 10.22 0.85 36.69
N ALA A 361 11.57 0.93 36.72
CA ALA A 361 12.36 0.72 37.93
C ALA A 361 12.11 1.84 38.99
N LYS A 362 12.05 3.10 38.55
CA LYS A 362 11.74 4.27 39.40
C LYS A 362 10.37 4.10 40.06
N GLU A 363 9.36 3.69 39.32
CA GLU A 363 8.00 3.52 39.81
C GLU A 363 7.76 2.17 40.51
N ASN A 364 8.81 1.32 40.59
CA ASN A 364 8.76 -0.01 41.21
C ASN A 364 7.66 -0.92 40.61
N VAL A 365 7.42 -0.80 39.32
CA VAL A 365 6.55 -1.71 38.55
C VAL A 365 7.38 -2.81 37.90
N GLU A 366 6.73 -3.76 37.21
CA GLU A 366 7.42 -4.80 36.46
C GLU A 366 8.25 -4.20 35.35
N ILE A 367 9.56 -4.51 35.32
CA ILE A 367 10.48 -4.05 34.28
C ILE A 367 10.36 -5.02 33.12
N LYS A 368 9.78 -4.56 32.01
CA LYS A 368 9.69 -5.36 30.79
C LYS A 368 11.04 -5.38 30.07
N ALA A 369 11.45 -6.56 29.62
CA ALA A 369 12.70 -6.71 28.90
C ALA A 369 12.78 -5.76 27.71
N GLU A 370 13.97 -5.24 27.45
CA GLU A 370 14.25 -4.49 26.23
C GLU A 370 14.27 -5.46 25.06
N ASN A 371 13.61 -5.08 23.96
CA ASN A 371 13.67 -5.88 22.75
C ASN A 371 14.92 -5.49 21.97
N GLN A 372 15.73 -6.49 21.65
CA GLN A 372 16.86 -6.35 20.74
C GLN A 372 16.41 -6.64 19.32
N THR A 373 16.79 -5.78 18.38
CA THR A 373 16.57 -6.02 16.95
C THR A 373 17.53 -7.10 16.45
N PHE A 374 17.00 -8.23 15.99
CA PHE A 374 17.78 -9.32 15.43
C PHE A 374 18.02 -9.16 13.94
N ALA A 375 16.99 -8.71 13.21
CA ALA A 375 17.08 -8.52 11.77
C ALA A 375 16.14 -7.39 11.32
N THR A 376 16.56 -6.65 10.30
CA THR A 376 15.75 -5.59 9.71
C THR A 376 16.02 -5.47 8.22
N ILE A 377 14.98 -5.16 7.44
CA ILE A 377 15.10 -4.81 6.03
C ILE A 377 13.99 -3.83 5.66
N THR A 378 14.26 -2.88 4.79
CA THR A 378 13.22 -2.09 4.14
C THR A 378 12.66 -2.83 2.92
N LEU A 379 11.39 -2.62 2.59
CA LEU A 379 10.81 -3.18 1.38
C LEU A 379 11.56 -2.70 0.12
N GLN A 380 12.11 -1.47 0.14
CA GLN A 380 12.97 -0.97 -0.92
C GLN A 380 14.18 -1.88 -1.17
N ASN A 381 14.91 -2.24 -0.12
CA ASN A 381 16.07 -3.12 -0.25
C ASN A 381 15.67 -4.55 -0.62
N TYR A 382 14.56 -5.05 -0.08
CA TYR A 382 14.05 -6.37 -0.39
C TYR A 382 13.72 -6.50 -1.89
N PHE A 383 12.88 -5.63 -2.45
CA PHE A 383 12.47 -5.72 -3.85
C PHE A 383 13.59 -5.43 -4.85
N ARG A 384 14.64 -4.73 -4.44
CA ARG A 384 15.85 -4.53 -5.28
C ARG A 384 16.71 -5.79 -5.44
N MET A 385 16.45 -6.85 -4.67
CA MET A 385 17.16 -8.12 -4.80
C MET A 385 16.65 -8.99 -5.96
N TYR A 386 15.47 -8.70 -6.49
CA TYR A 386 14.95 -9.44 -7.64
C TYR A 386 15.75 -9.14 -8.91
N ASP A 387 16.09 -10.19 -9.68
CA ASP A 387 16.75 -10.05 -10.99
C ASP A 387 15.89 -9.23 -11.95
N LYS A 388 14.56 -9.41 -11.86
CA LYS A 388 13.56 -8.66 -12.61
C LYS A 388 12.41 -8.26 -11.70
N LEU A 389 12.08 -6.98 -11.72
CA LEU A 389 10.96 -6.40 -10.98
C LEU A 389 9.99 -5.75 -11.95
N ALA A 390 8.70 -5.91 -11.72
CA ALA A 390 7.63 -5.22 -12.42
C ALA A 390 6.51 -4.86 -11.46
N GLY A 391 5.63 -3.97 -11.85
CA GLY A 391 4.50 -3.61 -11.02
C GLY A 391 3.32 -3.10 -11.81
N MET A 392 2.18 -3.05 -11.16
CA MET A 392 0.95 -2.53 -11.76
C MET A 392 0.16 -1.71 -10.74
N THR A 393 -0.44 -0.62 -11.20
CA THR A 393 -1.33 0.23 -10.42
C THR A 393 -2.12 1.14 -11.35
N GLY A 394 -3.14 1.82 -10.84
CA GLY A 394 -3.89 2.84 -11.60
C GLY A 394 -3.29 4.24 -11.53
N THR A 395 -2.20 4.46 -10.76
CA THR A 395 -1.73 5.78 -10.33
C THR A 395 -0.21 5.84 -10.11
N ALA A 396 0.60 5.44 -11.07
CA ALA A 396 2.07 5.46 -10.96
C ALA A 396 2.73 6.72 -11.55
N GLU A 397 2.11 7.37 -12.52
CA GLU A 397 2.70 8.49 -13.29
C GLU A 397 3.19 9.62 -12.37
N THR A 398 2.45 9.94 -11.31
CA THR A 398 2.82 11.00 -10.36
C THR A 398 4.10 10.70 -9.58
N GLU A 399 4.46 9.43 -9.42
CA GLU A 399 5.64 8.97 -8.67
C GLU A 399 6.72 8.36 -9.59
N ALA A 400 6.62 8.57 -10.91
CA ALA A 400 7.52 7.98 -11.91
C ALA A 400 9.01 8.27 -11.64
N ALA A 401 9.32 9.47 -11.15
CA ALA A 401 10.69 9.85 -10.79
C ALA A 401 11.23 9.05 -9.61
N GLU A 402 10.40 8.76 -8.60
CA GLU A 402 10.77 7.95 -7.43
C GLU A 402 10.95 6.48 -7.82
N PHE A 403 10.06 5.92 -8.64
CA PHE A 403 10.21 4.56 -9.18
C PHE A 403 11.50 4.39 -9.98
N MET A 404 11.80 5.35 -10.86
CA MET A 404 13.03 5.32 -11.67
C MET A 404 14.27 5.50 -10.79
N GLY A 405 14.24 6.43 -9.83
CA GLY A 405 15.36 6.73 -8.93
C GLY A 405 15.73 5.54 -8.04
N THR A 406 14.73 4.96 -7.40
CA THR A 406 14.92 3.92 -6.38
C THR A 406 15.02 2.51 -6.94
N TYR A 407 14.13 2.15 -7.88
CA TYR A 407 13.98 0.77 -8.36
C TYR A 407 14.41 0.57 -9.82
N LYS A 408 14.71 1.64 -10.55
CA LYS A 408 14.98 1.62 -12.00
C LYS A 408 13.80 1.14 -12.84
N LEU A 409 12.58 1.34 -12.32
CA LEU A 409 11.35 0.98 -13.01
C LEU A 409 10.82 2.17 -13.83
N GLY A 410 10.59 1.94 -15.11
CA GLY A 410 9.85 2.86 -15.98
C GLY A 410 8.34 2.71 -15.76
N VAL A 411 7.60 3.80 -15.88
CA VAL A 411 6.14 3.78 -15.85
C VAL A 411 5.60 3.89 -17.27
N LEU A 412 4.76 2.94 -17.68
CA LEU A 412 4.14 2.89 -18.98
C LEU A 412 2.62 3.02 -18.84
N PRO A 413 2.05 4.19 -19.18
CA PRO A 413 0.59 4.36 -19.21
C PRO A 413 -0.02 3.50 -20.32
N ILE A 414 -0.92 2.60 -19.92
CA ILE A 414 -1.66 1.73 -20.85
C ILE A 414 -3.04 2.37 -21.10
N PRO A 415 -3.48 2.52 -22.35
CA PRO A 415 -4.79 3.05 -22.65
C PRO A 415 -5.90 2.17 -22.07
N THR A 416 -7.05 2.76 -21.76
CA THR A 416 -8.23 2.03 -21.28
C THR A 416 -8.90 1.27 -22.44
N ASN A 417 -9.49 0.11 -22.14
CA ASN A 417 -10.21 -0.69 -23.14
C ASN A 417 -11.41 0.06 -23.75
N LYS A 418 -12.13 0.79 -22.91
CA LYS A 418 -13.20 1.71 -23.35
C LYS A 418 -12.89 3.13 -22.87
N PRO A 419 -13.30 4.16 -23.61
CA PRO A 419 -13.11 5.54 -23.18
C PRO A 419 -13.73 5.80 -21.80
N MET A 420 -12.99 6.50 -20.92
CA MET A 420 -13.51 6.92 -19.63
C MET A 420 -14.48 8.10 -19.83
N ILE A 421 -15.74 7.92 -19.41
CA ILE A 421 -16.81 8.92 -19.54
C ILE A 421 -17.24 9.52 -18.21
N ARG A 422 -16.52 9.20 -17.11
CA ARG A 422 -16.76 9.78 -15.77
C ARG A 422 -16.64 11.30 -15.81
N LYS A 423 -17.55 11.98 -15.09
CA LYS A 423 -17.56 13.44 -14.95
C LYS A 423 -16.91 13.83 -13.62
N ASP A 424 -15.71 14.37 -13.67
CA ASP A 424 -15.02 14.93 -12.50
C ASP A 424 -15.47 16.39 -12.35
N GLN A 425 -16.29 16.65 -11.32
CA GLN A 425 -16.88 17.98 -11.04
C GLN A 425 -15.89 18.82 -10.22
N ASP A 426 -16.05 20.17 -10.32
CA ASP A 426 -15.23 21.12 -9.58
C ASP A 426 -15.41 20.96 -8.07
N ASP A 427 -14.34 21.23 -7.33
CA ASP A 427 -14.32 21.17 -5.87
C ASP A 427 -15.23 22.25 -5.27
N LEU A 428 -15.92 21.92 -4.19
CA LEU A 428 -16.70 22.87 -3.39
C LEU A 428 -15.91 23.26 -2.14
N ILE A 429 -15.68 24.55 -1.94
CA ILE A 429 -14.87 25.08 -0.84
C ILE A 429 -15.77 25.81 0.17
N PHE A 430 -15.73 25.36 1.42
CA PHE A 430 -16.50 25.89 2.54
C PHE A 430 -15.58 26.62 3.54
N ARG A 431 -16.14 27.55 4.31
CA ARG A 431 -15.39 28.26 5.33
C ARG A 431 -15.07 27.36 6.53
N THR A 432 -16.05 26.56 6.96
CA THR A 432 -15.95 25.70 8.14
C THR A 432 -16.20 24.24 7.83
N LYS A 433 -15.63 23.34 8.65
CA LYS A 433 -15.92 21.89 8.59
C LYS A 433 -17.41 21.61 8.77
N LYS A 434 -18.11 22.38 9.62
CA LYS A 434 -19.55 22.21 9.88
C LYS A 434 -20.40 22.47 8.63
N GLU A 435 -20.13 23.58 7.91
CA GLU A 435 -20.83 23.90 6.65
C GLU A 435 -20.56 22.84 5.58
N LYS A 436 -19.30 22.38 5.46
CA LYS A 436 -18.91 21.31 4.56
C LYS A 436 -19.69 20.03 4.82
N LEU A 437 -19.72 19.55 6.07
CA LEU A 437 -20.39 18.31 6.46
C LEU A 437 -21.91 18.39 6.22
N ALA A 438 -22.54 19.53 6.53
CA ALA A 438 -23.97 19.75 6.25
C ALA A 438 -24.27 19.69 4.74
N ALA A 439 -23.38 20.24 3.90
CA ALA A 439 -23.53 20.19 2.45
C ALA A 439 -23.34 18.76 1.91
N ILE A 440 -22.39 17.99 2.46
CA ILE A 440 -22.16 16.58 2.14
C ILE A 440 -23.43 15.75 2.41
N VAL A 441 -23.97 15.82 3.62
CA VAL A 441 -25.17 15.07 4.00
C VAL A 441 -26.35 15.41 3.08
N LYS A 442 -26.54 16.69 2.74
CA LYS A 442 -27.59 17.13 1.83
C LYS A 442 -27.42 16.56 0.41
N ASP A 443 -26.20 16.52 -0.12
CA ASP A 443 -25.95 15.97 -1.45
C ASP A 443 -26.13 14.45 -1.48
N VAL A 444 -25.64 13.75 -0.45
CA VAL A 444 -25.84 12.30 -0.29
C VAL A 444 -27.33 11.97 -0.22
N ALA A 445 -28.10 12.67 0.62
CA ALA A 445 -29.56 12.47 0.73
C ALA A 445 -30.26 12.61 -0.62
N LYS A 446 -29.90 13.64 -1.39
CA LYS A 446 -30.48 13.90 -2.72
C LYS A 446 -30.18 12.77 -3.71
N ARG A 447 -28.98 12.22 -3.69
CA ARG A 447 -28.56 11.14 -4.60
C ARG A 447 -29.13 9.79 -4.18
N HIS A 448 -29.08 9.49 -2.89
CA HIS A 448 -29.70 8.30 -2.31
C HIS A 448 -31.21 8.23 -2.62
N ALA A 449 -31.94 9.34 -2.46
CA ALA A 449 -33.34 9.41 -2.81
C ALA A 449 -33.67 9.17 -4.29
N LYS A 450 -32.69 9.39 -5.19
CA LYS A 450 -32.79 9.05 -6.61
C LYS A 450 -32.41 7.59 -6.92
N GLY A 451 -31.85 6.87 -5.95
CA GLY A 451 -31.32 5.53 -6.14
C GLY A 451 -29.89 5.47 -6.69
N GLN A 452 -29.19 6.60 -6.82
CA GLN A 452 -27.80 6.61 -7.27
C GLN A 452 -26.88 6.12 -6.16
N PRO A 453 -25.99 5.12 -6.39
CA PRO A 453 -25.02 4.68 -5.38
C PRO A 453 -23.98 5.76 -5.11
N VAL A 454 -23.59 5.89 -3.82
CA VAL A 454 -22.65 6.91 -3.35
C VAL A 454 -21.52 6.28 -2.56
N LEU A 455 -20.28 6.60 -2.91
CA LEU A 455 -19.08 6.28 -2.15
C LEU A 455 -18.48 7.56 -1.57
N LEU A 456 -18.45 7.66 -0.24
CA LEU A 456 -17.83 8.76 0.48
C LEU A 456 -16.40 8.34 0.88
N GLY A 457 -15.41 9.06 0.38
CA GLY A 457 -14.00 8.89 0.75
C GLY A 457 -13.61 9.86 1.87
N THR A 458 -13.06 9.33 2.96
CA THR A 458 -12.55 10.10 4.11
C THR A 458 -11.05 9.84 4.30
N ALA A 459 -10.31 10.84 4.81
CA ALA A 459 -8.88 10.71 5.01
C ALA A 459 -8.48 9.93 6.27
N SER A 460 -9.39 9.81 7.26
CA SER A 460 -9.13 9.12 8.52
C SER A 460 -10.32 8.31 9.01
N VAL A 461 -10.05 7.35 9.92
CA VAL A 461 -11.09 6.57 10.60
C VAL A 461 -12.02 7.50 11.39
N GLU A 462 -11.46 8.49 12.10
CA GLU A 462 -12.23 9.48 12.86
C GLU A 462 -13.20 10.26 11.96
N SER A 463 -12.72 10.75 10.81
CA SER A 463 -13.56 11.44 9.83
C SER A 463 -14.69 10.53 9.31
N SER A 464 -14.42 9.22 9.14
CA SER A 464 -15.45 8.26 8.70
C SER A 464 -16.54 8.06 9.75
N GLU A 465 -16.19 8.02 11.03
CA GLU A 465 -17.14 7.90 12.15
C GLU A 465 -18.01 9.14 12.30
N VAL A 466 -17.43 10.35 12.13
CA VAL A 466 -18.19 11.60 12.15
C VAL A 466 -19.20 11.66 11.01
N VAL A 467 -18.79 11.31 9.79
CA VAL A 467 -19.69 11.29 8.62
C VAL A 467 -20.79 10.25 8.81
N SER A 468 -20.45 9.04 9.28
CA SER A 468 -21.40 7.98 9.58
C SER A 468 -22.48 8.45 10.57
N SER A 469 -22.07 9.03 11.70
CA SER A 469 -23.01 9.55 12.71
C SER A 469 -23.96 10.62 12.15
N LEU A 470 -23.49 11.45 11.24
CA LEU A 470 -24.33 12.47 10.60
C LEU A 470 -25.34 11.85 9.60
N LEU A 471 -24.96 10.78 8.91
CA LEU A 471 -25.86 10.03 8.04
C LEU A 471 -26.93 9.30 8.84
N ASP A 472 -26.58 8.72 10.01
CA ASP A 472 -27.54 8.12 10.95
C ASP A 472 -28.60 9.14 11.40
N VAL A 473 -28.16 10.33 11.83
CA VAL A 473 -29.06 11.42 12.22
C VAL A 473 -29.97 11.85 11.06
N ALA A 474 -29.48 11.77 9.83
CA ALA A 474 -30.27 12.09 8.63
C ALA A 474 -31.18 10.93 8.18
N GLY A 475 -31.15 9.77 8.83
CA GLY A 475 -31.94 8.58 8.49
C GLY A 475 -31.52 7.93 7.16
N ILE A 476 -30.24 8.02 6.80
CA ILE A 476 -29.69 7.44 5.56
C ILE A 476 -28.97 6.15 5.91
N ASP A 477 -29.52 5.02 5.45
CA ASP A 477 -28.86 3.71 5.58
C ASP A 477 -27.55 3.70 4.84
N HIS A 478 -26.47 3.26 5.51
CA HIS A 478 -25.13 3.23 4.92
C HIS A 478 -24.27 2.12 5.52
N GLN A 479 -23.21 1.77 4.81
CA GLN A 479 -22.17 0.85 5.27
C GLN A 479 -20.86 1.62 5.53
N VAL A 480 -20.12 1.23 6.57
CA VAL A 480 -18.82 1.83 6.90
C VAL A 480 -17.70 0.83 6.61
N LEU A 481 -16.69 1.31 5.89
CA LEU A 481 -15.52 0.55 5.50
C LEU A 481 -14.25 1.25 6.01
N ASN A 482 -13.74 0.78 7.15
CA ASN A 482 -12.53 1.32 7.77
C ASN A 482 -11.69 0.23 8.43
N ALA A 483 -10.51 0.59 8.94
CA ALA A 483 -9.55 -0.32 9.54
C ALA A 483 -10.09 -1.15 10.74
N LYS A 484 -11.22 -0.78 11.32
CA LYS A 484 -11.86 -1.53 12.43
C LYS A 484 -12.69 -2.74 11.94
N GLN A 485 -12.97 -2.83 10.64
CA GLN A 485 -13.93 -3.80 10.07
C GLN A 485 -13.37 -4.66 8.94
N HIS A 486 -12.09 -5.03 9.00
CA HIS A 486 -11.42 -5.81 7.95
C HIS A 486 -12.14 -7.10 7.53
N ALA A 487 -12.74 -7.82 8.46
CA ALA A 487 -13.41 -9.10 8.17
C ALA A 487 -14.67 -8.96 7.28
N SER A 488 -15.28 -7.76 7.21
CA SER A 488 -16.48 -7.48 6.40
C SER A 488 -16.19 -6.69 5.12
N GLU A 489 -14.94 -6.34 4.87
CA GLU A 489 -14.52 -5.45 3.78
C GLU A 489 -15.02 -5.92 2.41
N ALA A 490 -14.75 -7.18 2.06
CA ALA A 490 -15.18 -7.76 0.79
C ALA A 490 -16.71 -7.74 0.62
N LYS A 491 -17.45 -7.96 1.72
CA LYS A 491 -18.92 -7.94 1.72
C LYS A 491 -19.47 -6.54 1.42
N VAL A 492 -18.91 -5.53 2.07
CA VAL A 492 -19.34 -4.13 1.88
C VAL A 492 -19.03 -3.67 0.46
N VAL A 493 -17.83 -3.97 -0.06
CA VAL A 493 -17.44 -3.59 -1.43
C VAL A 493 -18.31 -4.28 -2.47
N ALA A 494 -18.67 -5.55 -2.26
CA ALA A 494 -19.49 -6.33 -3.20
C ALA A 494 -20.89 -5.73 -3.45
N VAL A 495 -21.43 -4.98 -2.47
CA VAL A 495 -22.75 -4.35 -2.57
C VAL A 495 -22.71 -2.83 -2.74
N ALA A 496 -21.53 -2.19 -2.69
CA ALA A 496 -21.37 -0.74 -2.74
C ALA A 496 -21.84 -0.10 -4.07
N GLY A 497 -21.90 -0.88 -5.15
CA GLY A 497 -22.38 -0.43 -6.46
C GLY A 497 -23.86 -0.68 -6.73
N ARG A 498 -24.62 -1.19 -5.76
CA ARG A 498 -26.06 -1.45 -5.88
C ARG A 498 -26.85 -0.16 -5.84
N LYS A 499 -28.04 -0.21 -6.42
CA LYS A 499 -28.98 0.92 -6.45
C LYS A 499 -29.25 1.47 -5.06
N GLY A 500 -29.00 2.76 -4.87
CA GLY A 500 -29.21 3.47 -3.60
C GLY A 500 -28.23 3.13 -2.49
N ALA A 501 -27.19 2.31 -2.73
CA ALA A 501 -26.18 2.01 -1.72
C ALA A 501 -25.41 3.28 -1.32
N VAL A 502 -25.15 3.46 -0.02
CA VAL A 502 -24.28 4.51 0.51
C VAL A 502 -23.17 3.85 1.30
N THR A 503 -21.93 4.12 0.92
CA THR A 503 -20.75 3.54 1.57
C THR A 503 -19.82 4.64 2.01
N VAL A 504 -19.42 4.64 3.29
CA VAL A 504 -18.40 5.53 3.85
C VAL A 504 -17.11 4.74 3.98
N ALA A 505 -16.08 5.13 3.25
CA ALA A 505 -14.80 4.41 3.22
C ALA A 505 -13.62 5.32 3.56
N THR A 506 -12.66 4.82 4.34
CA THR A 506 -11.34 5.45 4.40
C THR A 506 -10.59 5.18 3.10
N ASN A 507 -9.63 6.04 2.73
CA ASN A 507 -8.91 5.98 1.46
C ASN A 507 -8.26 4.62 1.15
N MET A 508 -7.79 3.91 2.17
CA MET A 508 -7.11 2.61 2.01
C MET A 508 -8.06 1.41 2.03
N ALA A 509 -9.27 1.59 2.58
CA ALA A 509 -10.24 0.51 2.67
C ALA A 509 -10.84 0.15 1.29
N GLY A 510 -11.00 -1.13 1.03
CA GLY A 510 -11.47 -1.66 -0.26
C GLY A 510 -10.45 -1.55 -1.40
N ARG A 511 -9.17 -1.25 -1.12
CA ARG A 511 -8.12 -1.22 -2.14
C ARG A 511 -7.89 -2.61 -2.72
N GLY A 512 -7.65 -2.70 -4.03
CA GLY A 512 -7.49 -3.98 -4.73
C GLY A 512 -8.80 -4.71 -5.04
N THR A 513 -9.95 -4.20 -4.56
CA THR A 513 -11.27 -4.79 -4.84
C THR A 513 -12.11 -3.84 -5.67
N ASP A 514 -12.76 -4.37 -6.70
CA ASP A 514 -13.58 -3.60 -7.63
C ASP A 514 -15.01 -3.40 -7.13
N ILE A 515 -15.54 -2.17 -7.23
CA ILE A 515 -16.96 -1.87 -7.03
C ILE A 515 -17.66 -2.02 -8.39
N MET A 516 -18.53 -3.01 -8.50
CA MET A 516 -19.29 -3.31 -9.71
C MET A 516 -20.68 -2.69 -9.59
N LEU A 517 -21.14 -1.99 -10.64
CA LEU A 517 -22.50 -1.46 -10.68
C LEU A 517 -23.50 -2.62 -10.69
N GLY A 518 -24.55 -2.52 -9.87
CA GLY A 518 -25.51 -3.61 -9.62
C GLY A 518 -25.04 -4.65 -8.60
N GLY A 519 -23.76 -4.66 -8.23
CA GLY A 519 -23.17 -5.57 -7.25
C GLY A 519 -22.30 -6.68 -7.85
N ASN A 520 -21.58 -7.40 -7.00
CA ASN A 520 -20.74 -8.52 -7.40
C ASN A 520 -21.58 -9.81 -7.53
N VAL A 521 -21.67 -10.34 -8.75
CA VAL A 521 -22.51 -11.49 -9.11
C VAL A 521 -22.15 -12.74 -8.29
N GLU A 522 -20.87 -13.05 -8.18
CA GLU A 522 -20.38 -14.26 -7.49
C GLU A 522 -20.69 -14.20 -6.00
N PHE A 523 -20.42 -13.05 -5.38
CA PHE A 523 -20.72 -12.83 -3.98
C PHE A 523 -22.22 -12.91 -3.67
N LEU A 524 -23.06 -12.33 -4.52
CA LEU A 524 -24.52 -12.36 -4.34
C LEU A 524 -25.08 -13.78 -4.55
N ALA A 525 -24.53 -14.54 -5.49
CA ALA A 525 -24.91 -15.95 -5.72
C ALA A 525 -24.53 -16.83 -4.51
N ASP A 526 -23.33 -16.67 -3.96
CA ASP A 526 -22.90 -17.36 -2.74
C ASP A 526 -23.80 -17.03 -1.55
N GLN A 527 -24.09 -15.75 -1.35
CA GLN A 527 -25.02 -15.32 -0.29
C GLN A 527 -26.43 -15.90 -0.44
N LYS A 528 -26.92 -15.99 -1.68
CA LYS A 528 -28.22 -16.59 -1.96
C LYS A 528 -28.24 -18.05 -1.59
N LEU A 529 -27.25 -18.83 -2.02
CA LEU A 529 -27.14 -20.25 -1.66
C LEU A 529 -26.98 -20.46 -0.16
N LYS A 530 -26.17 -19.65 0.53
CA LYS A 530 -26.03 -19.71 1.98
C LYS A 530 -27.34 -19.38 2.71
N SER A 531 -28.13 -18.45 2.21
CA SER A 531 -29.46 -18.15 2.75
C SER A 531 -30.47 -19.29 2.55
N GLU A 532 -30.28 -20.12 1.53
CA GLU A 532 -31.06 -21.34 1.26
C GLU A 532 -30.53 -22.57 2.05
N GLY A 533 -29.46 -22.42 2.83
CA GLY A 533 -28.87 -23.46 3.65
C GLY A 533 -27.80 -24.31 2.96
N TYR A 534 -27.26 -23.84 1.82
CA TYR A 534 -26.18 -24.52 1.12
C TYR A 534 -24.87 -23.76 1.28
N SER A 535 -23.81 -24.45 1.69
CA SER A 535 -22.47 -23.86 1.81
C SER A 535 -21.41 -24.80 1.20
N PRO A 536 -20.28 -24.27 0.73
CA PRO A 536 -19.16 -25.08 0.26
C PRO A 536 -18.56 -25.99 1.33
N GLU A 537 -18.72 -25.62 2.60
CA GLU A 537 -18.16 -26.34 3.76
C GLU A 537 -19.08 -27.47 4.25
N ASP A 538 -20.39 -27.18 4.41
CA ASP A 538 -21.34 -28.11 4.99
C ASP A 538 -22.03 -29.01 3.96
N THR A 539 -22.26 -28.51 2.75
CA THR A 539 -23.02 -29.18 1.69
C THR A 539 -22.35 -29.04 0.31
N PRO A 540 -21.08 -29.46 0.14
CA PRO A 540 -20.29 -29.15 -1.06
C PRO A 540 -20.94 -29.68 -2.35
N ASP A 541 -21.43 -30.91 -2.39
CA ASP A 541 -22.02 -31.52 -3.58
C ASP A 541 -23.31 -30.82 -4.05
N GLU A 542 -24.18 -30.42 -3.11
CA GLU A 542 -25.42 -29.71 -3.41
C GLU A 542 -25.13 -28.25 -3.80
N TYR A 543 -24.15 -27.61 -3.17
CA TYR A 543 -23.69 -26.26 -3.50
C TYR A 543 -23.16 -26.20 -4.93
N GLU A 544 -22.22 -27.08 -5.31
CA GLU A 544 -21.64 -27.16 -6.67
C GLU A 544 -22.70 -27.43 -7.74
N LYS A 545 -23.65 -28.29 -7.44
CA LYS A 545 -24.76 -28.63 -8.35
C LYS A 545 -25.68 -27.43 -8.61
N ARG A 546 -25.93 -26.59 -7.60
CA ARG A 546 -26.83 -25.44 -7.70
C ARG A 546 -26.14 -24.18 -8.17
N TRP A 547 -24.83 -24.09 -7.94
CA TRP A 547 -24.03 -22.91 -8.26
C TRP A 547 -24.24 -22.35 -9.67
N PRO A 548 -24.15 -23.15 -10.79
CA PRO A 548 -24.30 -22.61 -12.13
C PRO A 548 -25.68 -21.97 -12.40
N GLY A 549 -26.73 -22.57 -11.86
CA GLY A 549 -28.10 -22.06 -12.01
C GLY A 549 -28.33 -20.77 -11.23
N THR A 550 -27.87 -20.74 -9.98
CA THR A 550 -27.98 -19.54 -9.12
C THR A 550 -27.14 -18.40 -9.66
N LEU A 551 -25.92 -18.71 -10.13
CA LEU A 551 -25.05 -17.72 -10.76
C LEU A 551 -25.69 -17.08 -12.01
N ALA A 552 -26.32 -17.88 -12.86
CA ALA A 552 -27.01 -17.39 -14.06
C ALA A 552 -28.20 -16.49 -13.71
N GLU A 553 -28.99 -16.87 -12.72
CA GLU A 553 -30.14 -16.08 -12.23
C GLU A 553 -29.69 -14.74 -11.63
N VAL A 554 -28.68 -14.76 -10.74
CA VAL A 554 -28.14 -13.54 -10.13
C VAL A 554 -27.48 -12.64 -11.18
N LYS A 555 -26.82 -13.22 -12.17
CA LYS A 555 -26.22 -12.45 -13.28
C LYS A 555 -27.25 -11.66 -14.07
N GLU A 556 -28.43 -12.21 -14.31
CA GLU A 556 -29.51 -11.50 -14.98
C GLU A 556 -30.06 -10.38 -14.10
N GLN A 557 -30.29 -10.65 -12.80
CA GLN A 557 -30.74 -9.62 -11.85
C GLN A 557 -29.73 -8.47 -11.72
N VAL A 558 -28.43 -8.77 -11.61
CA VAL A 558 -27.37 -7.75 -11.54
C VAL A 558 -27.32 -6.94 -12.83
N LYS A 559 -27.56 -7.56 -13.99
CA LYS A 559 -27.58 -6.84 -15.26
C LYS A 559 -28.70 -5.80 -15.32
N ASP A 560 -29.90 -6.14 -14.90
CA ASP A 560 -31.03 -5.21 -14.85
C ASP A 560 -30.73 -4.03 -13.88
N GLU A 561 -30.23 -4.34 -12.67
CA GLU A 561 -29.85 -3.34 -11.69
C GLU A 561 -28.67 -2.47 -12.18
N HIS A 562 -27.70 -3.07 -12.91
CA HIS A 562 -26.60 -2.34 -13.55
C HIS A 562 -27.15 -1.30 -14.55
N GLU A 563 -28.07 -1.69 -15.43
CA GLU A 563 -28.65 -0.79 -16.42
C GLU A 563 -29.40 0.38 -15.75
N GLU A 564 -30.16 0.12 -14.68
CA GLU A 564 -30.82 1.17 -13.89
C GLU A 564 -29.80 2.14 -13.25
N VAL A 565 -28.72 1.61 -12.66
CA VAL A 565 -27.67 2.44 -12.04
C VAL A 565 -26.91 3.26 -13.09
N VAL A 566 -26.69 2.70 -14.28
CA VAL A 566 -26.09 3.42 -15.42
C VAL A 566 -26.97 4.60 -15.84
N GLU A 567 -28.30 4.42 -15.95
CA GLU A 567 -29.24 5.50 -16.26
C GLU A 567 -29.24 6.61 -15.19
N LEU A 568 -29.01 6.26 -13.93
CA LEU A 568 -28.88 7.22 -12.81
C LEU A 568 -27.56 7.98 -12.80
N GLY A 569 -26.62 7.66 -13.70
CA GLY A 569 -25.32 8.30 -13.83
C GLY A 569 -24.16 7.53 -13.20
N GLY A 570 -24.36 6.26 -12.84
CA GLY A 570 -23.35 5.37 -12.26
C GLY A 570 -22.99 5.72 -10.82
N LEU A 571 -21.86 5.21 -10.35
CA LEU A 571 -21.35 5.45 -8.98
C LEU A 571 -20.89 6.90 -8.82
N TYR A 572 -21.43 7.58 -7.80
CA TYR A 572 -20.95 8.90 -7.37
C TYR A 572 -19.90 8.79 -6.28
N VAL A 573 -18.72 9.32 -6.52
CA VAL A 573 -17.61 9.37 -5.58
C VAL A 573 -17.51 10.77 -4.98
N LEU A 574 -17.63 10.88 -3.66
CA LEU A 574 -17.53 12.12 -2.91
C LEU A 574 -16.30 12.05 -1.99
N GLY A 575 -15.31 12.93 -2.23
CA GLY A 575 -14.18 13.11 -1.32
C GLY A 575 -14.50 14.17 -0.27
N THR A 576 -14.34 13.86 1.02
CA THR A 576 -14.62 14.79 2.12
C THR A 576 -13.50 15.77 2.38
N GLU A 577 -12.32 15.53 1.84
CA GLU A 577 -11.11 16.37 1.91
C GLU A 577 -10.09 15.90 0.88
N ARG A 578 -9.04 16.71 0.65
CA ARG A 578 -7.90 16.33 -0.18
C ARG A 578 -6.87 15.59 0.65
N HIS A 579 -6.23 14.62 0.02
CA HIS A 579 -5.13 13.86 0.62
C HIS A 579 -3.77 14.55 0.37
N GLU A 580 -2.75 14.15 1.12
CA GLU A 580 -1.39 14.67 0.97
C GLU A 580 -0.78 14.42 -0.42
N SER A 581 -1.18 13.32 -1.07
CA SER A 581 -0.78 12.98 -2.42
C SER A 581 -1.97 13.01 -3.37
N ARG A 582 -1.81 13.68 -4.52
CA ARG A 582 -2.79 13.69 -5.62
C ARG A 582 -3.11 12.27 -6.13
N ARG A 583 -2.16 11.36 -5.98
CA ARG A 583 -2.32 9.95 -6.32
C ARG A 583 -3.49 9.31 -5.57
N ILE A 584 -3.61 9.57 -4.26
CA ILE A 584 -4.69 9.04 -3.42
C ILE A 584 -6.05 9.60 -3.86
N ASP A 585 -6.11 10.89 -4.20
CA ASP A 585 -7.32 11.49 -4.77
C ASP A 585 -7.73 10.82 -6.09
N ASN A 586 -6.75 10.51 -6.95
CA ASN A 586 -7.00 9.83 -8.22
C ASN A 586 -7.43 8.36 -8.01
N GLN A 587 -6.91 7.68 -6.99
CA GLN A 587 -7.38 6.34 -6.62
C GLN A 587 -8.83 6.36 -6.15
N LEU A 588 -9.21 7.35 -5.35
CA LEU A 588 -10.58 7.51 -4.91
C LEU A 588 -11.52 7.77 -6.09
N ARG A 589 -11.19 8.73 -6.98
CA ARG A 589 -11.94 8.98 -8.22
C ARG A 589 -12.04 7.73 -9.09
N GLY A 590 -10.96 6.96 -9.19
CA GLY A 590 -10.86 5.74 -10.00
C GLY A 590 -11.76 4.59 -9.53
N ARG A 591 -12.46 4.73 -8.40
CA ARG A 591 -13.50 3.78 -7.98
C ARG A 591 -14.74 3.82 -8.87
N SER A 592 -14.94 4.91 -9.61
CA SER A 592 -16.07 5.16 -10.51
C SER A 592 -15.62 5.34 -11.97
N GLY A 593 -16.53 5.11 -12.92
CA GLY A 593 -16.27 5.29 -14.36
C GLY A 593 -15.38 4.21 -14.96
N ARG A 594 -15.61 2.94 -14.63
CA ARG A 594 -14.82 1.79 -15.07
C ARG A 594 -15.41 1.16 -16.32
N GLN A 595 -14.56 0.62 -17.20
CA GLN A 595 -14.95 -0.11 -18.41
C GLN A 595 -15.99 0.62 -19.27
N GLY A 596 -15.93 1.97 -19.29
CA GLY A 596 -16.85 2.82 -20.05
C GLY A 596 -18.20 3.07 -19.38
N ASP A 597 -18.38 2.67 -18.11
CA ASP A 597 -19.55 3.01 -17.32
C ASP A 597 -19.56 4.51 -17.00
N PRO A 598 -20.73 5.14 -16.86
CA PRO A 598 -20.82 6.49 -16.36
C PRO A 598 -20.43 6.55 -14.89
N GLY A 599 -20.11 7.75 -14.43
CA GLY A 599 -19.78 8.01 -13.05
C GLY A 599 -19.57 9.48 -12.81
N GLU A 600 -19.53 9.87 -11.56
CA GLU A 600 -19.25 11.24 -11.16
C GLU A 600 -18.29 11.27 -9.97
N SER A 601 -17.47 12.32 -9.88
CA SER A 601 -16.68 12.58 -8.69
C SER A 601 -16.72 14.05 -8.30
N ARG A 602 -16.66 14.34 -6.99
CA ARG A 602 -16.54 15.70 -6.45
C ARG A 602 -15.86 15.69 -5.10
N PHE A 603 -15.05 16.71 -4.83
CA PHE A 603 -14.46 16.94 -3.51
C PHE A 603 -15.13 18.11 -2.80
N TYR A 604 -15.33 17.94 -1.50
CA TYR A 604 -15.85 18.94 -0.57
C TYR A 604 -14.74 19.33 0.39
N LEU A 605 -14.31 20.58 0.34
CA LEU A 605 -13.15 21.08 1.07
C LEU A 605 -13.56 22.14 2.08
N SER A 606 -12.83 22.24 3.20
CA SER A 606 -12.97 23.33 4.16
C SER A 606 -11.64 24.03 4.36
N LEU A 607 -11.67 25.33 4.63
CA LEU A 607 -10.48 26.08 5.04
C LEU A 607 -9.91 25.60 6.40
N GLU A 608 -10.71 24.84 7.15
CA GLU A 608 -10.32 24.22 8.43
C GLU A 608 -9.78 22.79 8.27
N ASP A 609 -9.79 22.22 7.06
CA ASP A 609 -9.19 20.90 6.81
C ASP A 609 -7.68 20.92 7.09
N ASP A 610 -7.13 19.83 7.58
CA ASP A 610 -5.75 19.79 8.08
C ASP A 610 -4.73 20.18 7.02
N LEU A 611 -4.89 19.71 5.79
CA LEU A 611 -4.05 20.09 4.67
C LEU A 611 -4.11 21.62 4.44
N MET A 612 -5.31 22.21 4.44
CA MET A 612 -5.49 23.66 4.25
C MET A 612 -4.90 24.46 5.40
N ARG A 613 -5.01 23.96 6.64
CA ARG A 613 -4.43 24.61 7.84
C ARG A 613 -2.89 24.61 7.80
N LEU A 614 -2.27 23.49 7.44
CA LEU A 614 -0.81 23.37 7.32
C LEU A 614 -0.22 24.34 6.29
N PHE A 615 -0.93 24.62 5.19
CA PHE A 615 -0.46 25.55 4.16
C PHE A 615 -0.85 27.01 4.39
N ASN A 616 -1.90 27.31 5.20
CA ASN A 616 -2.27 28.67 5.55
C ASN A 616 -1.27 29.37 6.46
N THR A 617 -0.50 28.64 7.28
CA THR A 617 0.59 29.20 8.09
C THR A 617 1.72 29.79 7.25
N LEU A 618 1.91 29.34 6.01
CA LEU A 618 2.89 29.87 5.07
C LEU A 618 2.41 31.13 4.32
N ALA A 619 1.10 31.41 4.30
CA ALA A 619 0.50 32.57 3.64
C ALA A 619 0.36 33.81 4.53
N ARG A 620 0.59 33.68 5.85
CA ARG A 620 0.54 34.79 6.84
C ARG A 620 1.90 35.51 7.00
N ARG A 621 2.64 35.83 5.93
CA ARG A 621 3.60 36.94 5.98
C ARG A 621 2.86 38.22 5.60
N PRO A 622 2.81 39.25 6.44
CA PRO A 622 2.11 40.49 6.12
C PRO A 622 2.82 41.20 4.97
N ARG A 623 2.18 41.26 3.81
CA ARG A 623 2.48 42.32 2.85
C ARG A 623 1.61 43.51 3.22
N HIS A 624 2.21 44.50 3.82
CA HIS A 624 1.61 45.84 3.89
C HIS A 624 1.30 46.35 2.47
N GLY A 625 0.08 46.85 2.27
CA GLY A 625 -0.24 47.74 1.16
C GLY A 625 -1.46 47.34 0.32
N GLN A 626 -2.55 48.06 0.59
CA GLN A 626 -3.61 48.58 -0.29
C GLN A 626 -4.54 47.59 -1.04
N GLY A 627 -5.82 47.88 -0.81
CA GLY A 627 -7.02 47.20 -1.21
C GLY A 627 -7.29 47.09 -2.71
N HIS A 628 -8.10 46.07 -3.01
CA HIS A 628 -9.24 46.18 -3.93
C HIS A 628 -10.14 44.95 -3.74
N ALA A 629 -11.37 45.23 -3.43
CA ALA A 629 -12.46 44.24 -3.34
C ALA A 629 -12.91 43.88 -4.78
N GLY A 630 -13.10 42.58 -5.03
CA GLY A 630 -13.75 42.11 -6.23
C GLY A 630 -12.87 41.23 -7.11
N ARG A 631 -12.74 39.95 -6.74
CA ARG A 631 -12.39 38.78 -7.57
C ARG A 631 -11.96 37.61 -6.64
N ARG A 632 -12.91 37.08 -5.86
CA ARG A 632 -12.57 36.10 -4.78
C ARG A 632 -12.80 34.62 -5.12
N ALA A 633 -13.51 34.31 -6.21
CA ALA A 633 -13.77 32.92 -6.57
C ALA A 633 -12.57 32.27 -7.31
N ASP A 634 -11.92 33.02 -8.21
CA ASP A 634 -10.82 32.50 -9.07
C ASP A 634 -9.47 32.29 -8.34
N ARG A 635 -9.32 32.81 -7.11
CA ARG A 635 -8.09 32.64 -6.30
C ARG A 635 -8.09 31.40 -5.39
N GLY A 636 -9.23 30.76 -5.17
CA GLY A 636 -9.36 29.56 -4.35
C GLY A 636 -8.82 28.33 -5.05
N GLU A 637 -9.19 28.14 -6.32
CA GLU A 637 -8.74 27.00 -7.13
C GLU A 637 -7.21 27.00 -7.36
N LYS A 638 -6.66 28.14 -7.77
CA LYS A 638 -5.19 28.29 -7.94
C LYS A 638 -4.40 28.13 -6.65
N ARG A 639 -5.03 28.32 -5.48
CA ARG A 639 -4.40 28.09 -4.16
C ARG A 639 -4.35 26.63 -3.78
N VAL A 640 -5.37 25.85 -4.09
CA VAL A 640 -5.42 24.41 -3.78
C VAL A 640 -4.47 23.65 -4.70
N GLU A 641 -4.46 23.96 -5.98
CA GLU A 641 -3.47 23.41 -6.93
C GLU A 641 -2.02 23.79 -6.57
N GLY A 642 -1.77 25.03 -6.15
CA GLY A 642 -0.46 25.48 -5.68
C GLY A 642 -0.03 24.84 -4.36
N CYS A 643 -0.94 24.38 -3.51
CA CYS A 643 -0.62 23.65 -2.29
C CYS A 643 -0.26 22.18 -2.56
N ALA A 644 -0.97 21.53 -3.47
CA ALA A 644 -0.65 20.18 -3.91
C ALA A 644 0.73 20.14 -4.61
N HIS A 645 1.01 21.08 -5.51
CA HIS A 645 2.30 21.20 -6.18
C HIS A 645 3.47 21.46 -5.22
N ARG A 646 3.27 22.24 -4.14
CA ARG A 646 4.32 22.49 -3.14
C ARG A 646 4.57 21.33 -2.18
N ALA A 647 3.61 20.45 -1.98
CA ALA A 647 3.80 19.20 -1.26
C ALA A 647 4.68 18.23 -2.06
N GLU A 648 4.50 18.20 -3.38
CA GLU A 648 5.33 17.44 -4.32
C GLU A 648 6.77 17.99 -4.37
N ASP A 649 6.96 19.32 -4.42
CA ASP A 649 8.28 19.95 -4.39
C ASP A 649 9.07 19.67 -3.10
N ARG A 650 8.40 19.54 -1.94
CA ARG A 650 9.06 19.17 -0.68
C ARG A 650 9.49 17.71 -0.64
N ARG A 651 8.74 16.79 -1.23
CA ARG A 651 9.18 15.39 -1.38
C ARG A 651 10.44 15.28 -2.25
N GLY A 652 10.50 16.03 -3.34
CA GLY A 652 11.71 16.12 -4.17
C GLY A 652 12.93 16.71 -3.45
N ALA A 653 12.73 17.57 -2.44
CA ALA A 653 13.79 18.13 -1.63
C ALA A 653 14.28 17.20 -0.50
N GLN A 654 13.40 16.35 0.06
CA GLN A 654 13.77 15.34 1.05
C GLN A 654 14.55 14.17 0.44
N LEU A 655 14.36 13.88 -0.86
CA LEU A 655 15.13 12.87 -1.59
C LEU A 655 16.57 13.31 -1.94
N ARG A 656 16.93 14.58 -1.72
CA ARG A 656 18.27 15.13 -2.02
C ARG A 656 19.22 15.19 -0.82
N ASN A 657 18.76 14.86 0.38
CA ASN A 657 19.61 14.70 1.57
C ASN A 657 19.66 13.22 1.97
N PRO A 658 20.89 12.61 1.99
CA PRO A 658 21.07 11.22 2.39
C PRO A 658 20.77 10.98 3.87
#